data_93bb76c804039c32c55166248f1ba128
#
_entry.id   93bb76c804039c32c55166248f1ba128
#
_cell.length_a   1.000
_cell.length_b   1.000
_cell.length_c   1.000
_cell.angle_alpha   90.00
_cell.angle_beta   90.00
_cell.angle_gamma   90.00
#
_symmetry.space_group_name_H-M   'P 1'
#
loop_
_entity.id
_entity.type
_entity.pdbx_description
1 polymer ?
#
loop_
_entity_poly.entity_id
_entity_poly.type
_entity_poly.pdbx_seq_one_letter_code
_entity_poly.pdbx_strand_id
1 'polypeptide(L)'
;MTVDALRGILKKYWGYDDFRPLQAEAMRAVVEGRDSVVVLPTGGGKSLCFQAPALQLPGLGVVVSPLISLMKDQVDALADCGVPAACVNSTLSHEERRRVADEVRSGRLKLLYLSPERLMTERTMAFLQSSPLSFFAIDEAHCISEWGHDFRPEYRMLKTLKQVFPETAIHAYTATATPRVRGDIARELGLADPDMLVGSFDRPNLIYRVQRRSDLLRQIREVVDRHPNDSGLIYCIRRKDVEEVAGALAAGGYDALPYHAGMSDHDRKRHQEAFINDRAKIIVATVAFGMGIDKSNVRYVIHAAAPKSLEAYQQETGRAGRDGLDAECWLFHTDNDFNIWRRLQSELPPQAFEVAMTVLRGMQDFTSALSCRHQAISRYFGQNLGRADCGACDVCLSEVDLVADALVISQKILSCVVRLKEGFGGEYTAQVLAGSREQRILDNGHDKLSTWGLLSHEDKKSIRDWIEQLVGQGYLANQPFRRGEKSYTTLAVTPEGRRVLKGEVTPRLAKPAKTRKEAKVATASWEGVDRGLFEALRVWRKAKSEERGIPPFVVFGDATLRELARYRPSGIESLQSIHGIGQKKSADYGADVVAVIESYCRENSIEMNIAAPPGEGTEQRERNMAAAIPKSSVSRSLAFEMFAQGKSLEEVREATGRAESTVGDYLAAFIEQEGICDPGTWVEEEVFERIRQAAEQTGVERLKPIFEALEGTIDYGRIRVAIACMKNAAPEAAQPG
;
A
#
# COMPACT_ATOMS: atom_id res chain seq x y z
N MET A 1 -17.54 1.17 29.09
CA MET A 1 -18.35 1.12 27.84
C MET A 1 -17.88 -0.07 27.02
N THR A 2 -18.78 -0.84 26.41
CA THR A 2 -18.42 -2.12 25.79
C THR A 2 -18.23 -1.97 24.27
N VAL A 3 -17.33 -2.77 23.69
CA VAL A 3 -17.12 -2.90 22.24
C VAL A 3 -18.43 -3.27 21.52
N ASP A 4 -19.33 -4.00 22.17
CA ASP A 4 -20.64 -4.38 21.62
C ASP A 4 -21.57 -3.19 21.38
N ALA A 5 -21.49 -2.16 22.23
CA ALA A 5 -22.26 -0.92 22.02
C ALA A 5 -21.77 -0.18 20.75
N LEU A 6 -20.45 -0.16 20.48
CA LEU A 6 -19.89 0.41 19.25
C LEU A 6 -20.29 -0.41 18.02
N ARG A 7 -20.35 -1.74 18.13
CA ARG A 7 -20.84 -2.61 17.04
C ARG A 7 -22.32 -2.32 16.70
N GLY A 8 -23.14 -2.09 17.73
CA GLY A 8 -24.52 -1.65 17.53
C GLY A 8 -24.65 -0.30 16.80
N ILE A 9 -23.78 0.66 17.12
CA ILE A 9 -23.71 1.96 16.43
C ILE A 9 -23.30 1.79 14.98
N LEU A 10 -22.26 0.99 14.70
CA LEU A 10 -21.82 0.69 13.34
C LEU A 10 -22.94 0.11 12.48
N LYS A 11 -23.65 -0.88 13.03
CA LYS A 11 -24.78 -1.52 12.33
C LYS A 11 -25.91 -0.54 12.07
N LYS A 12 -26.26 0.28 13.07
CA LYS A 12 -27.36 1.24 12.98
C LYS A 12 -27.13 2.36 11.96
N TYR A 13 -25.95 2.99 11.98
CA TYR A 13 -25.67 4.19 11.17
C TYR A 13 -25.02 3.87 9.84
N TRP A 14 -24.11 2.87 9.77
CA TRP A 14 -23.33 2.55 8.56
C TRP A 14 -23.67 1.18 7.93
N GLY A 15 -24.46 0.34 8.62
CA GLY A 15 -24.83 -0.98 8.11
C GLY A 15 -23.69 -2.00 8.13
N TYR A 16 -22.66 -1.79 8.97
CA TYR A 16 -21.56 -2.74 9.12
C TYR A 16 -21.78 -3.63 10.34
N ASP A 17 -21.58 -4.94 10.15
CA ASP A 17 -21.79 -5.92 11.21
C ASP A 17 -20.61 -6.06 12.16
N ASP A 18 -19.38 -5.75 11.69
CA ASP A 18 -18.17 -5.88 12.49
C ASP A 18 -17.10 -4.83 12.13
N PHE A 19 -16.06 -4.79 12.94
CA PHE A 19 -14.91 -3.91 12.79
C PHE A 19 -13.92 -4.44 11.76
N ARG A 20 -13.24 -3.54 11.07
CA ARG A 20 -12.00 -3.86 10.35
C ARG A 20 -10.84 -3.98 11.35
N PRO A 21 -9.74 -4.65 10.97
CA PRO A 21 -8.55 -4.77 11.84
C PRO A 21 -8.14 -3.42 12.45
N LEU A 22 -7.88 -3.40 13.75
CA LEU A 22 -7.49 -2.26 14.58
C LEU A 22 -8.55 -1.16 14.76
N GLN A 23 -9.73 -1.25 14.14
CA GLN A 23 -10.79 -0.26 14.37
C GLN A 23 -11.35 -0.34 15.79
N ALA A 24 -11.53 -1.55 16.33
CA ALA A 24 -12.05 -1.75 17.68
C ALA A 24 -11.08 -1.16 18.73
N GLU A 25 -9.78 -1.36 18.56
CA GLU A 25 -8.74 -0.82 19.43
C GLU A 25 -8.66 0.71 19.34
N ALA A 26 -8.72 1.26 18.12
CA ALA A 26 -8.72 2.70 17.90
C ALA A 26 -9.96 3.36 18.52
N MET A 27 -11.15 2.78 18.35
CA MET A 27 -12.39 3.28 18.95
C MET A 27 -12.37 3.16 20.47
N ARG A 28 -11.78 2.09 21.01
CA ARG A 28 -11.60 1.90 22.45
C ARG A 28 -10.72 2.98 23.05
N ALA A 29 -9.60 3.34 22.41
CA ALA A 29 -8.73 4.43 22.85
C ALA A 29 -9.51 5.76 22.95
N VAL A 30 -10.40 6.05 21.97
CA VAL A 30 -11.26 7.24 21.99
C VAL A 30 -12.23 7.21 23.18
N VAL A 31 -12.92 6.08 23.40
CA VAL A 31 -13.92 5.94 24.49
C VAL A 31 -13.25 5.99 25.87
N GLU A 32 -12.04 5.46 26.01
CA GLU A 32 -11.27 5.44 27.26
C GLU A 32 -10.50 6.75 27.50
N GLY A 33 -10.50 7.68 26.56
CA GLY A 33 -9.82 8.98 26.70
C GLY A 33 -8.29 8.85 26.71
N ARG A 34 -7.73 7.84 26.03
CA ARG A 34 -6.27 7.64 25.91
C ARG A 34 -5.77 8.18 24.58
N ASP A 35 -4.68 8.95 24.61
CA ASP A 35 -4.04 9.45 23.39
C ASP A 35 -3.67 8.29 22.45
N SER A 36 -3.81 8.51 21.13
CA SER A 36 -3.46 7.47 20.16
C SER A 36 -2.91 8.02 18.85
N VAL A 37 -2.04 7.24 18.21
CA VAL A 37 -1.57 7.46 16.84
C VAL A 37 -2.01 6.25 16.02
N VAL A 38 -2.96 6.46 15.11
CA VAL A 38 -3.62 5.42 14.33
C VAL A 38 -3.19 5.54 12.88
N VAL A 39 -2.44 4.56 12.41
CA VAL A 39 -1.97 4.48 11.03
C VAL A 39 -2.69 3.34 10.33
N LEU A 40 -3.69 3.68 9.53
CA LEU A 40 -4.48 2.70 8.77
C LEU A 40 -4.41 3.07 7.28
N PRO A 41 -4.23 2.09 6.37
CA PRO A 41 -4.13 2.37 4.94
C PRO A 41 -5.38 3.07 4.41
N THR A 42 -5.26 3.70 3.25
CA THR A 42 -6.41 4.29 2.55
C THR A 42 -7.48 3.22 2.33
N GLY A 43 -8.74 3.54 2.65
CA GLY A 43 -9.83 2.55 2.66
C GLY A 43 -9.93 1.69 3.93
N GLY A 44 -9.02 1.84 4.89
CA GLY A 44 -9.05 1.14 6.20
C GLY A 44 -10.14 1.62 7.17
N GLY A 45 -10.89 2.67 6.80
CA GLY A 45 -11.99 3.19 7.63
C GLY A 45 -11.53 4.06 8.80
N LYS A 46 -10.45 4.85 8.62
CA LYS A 46 -9.92 5.77 9.64
C LYS A 46 -10.96 6.70 10.24
N SER A 47 -11.77 7.34 9.39
CA SER A 47 -12.79 8.31 9.85
C SER A 47 -13.79 7.68 10.79
N LEU A 48 -14.16 6.43 10.55
CA LEU A 48 -15.09 5.69 11.40
C LEU A 48 -14.57 5.49 12.83
N CYS A 49 -13.22 5.41 12.98
CA CYS A 49 -12.58 5.22 14.29
C CYS A 49 -12.85 6.35 15.28
N PHE A 50 -13.17 7.56 14.81
CA PHE A 50 -13.57 8.68 15.68
C PHE A 50 -15.04 9.07 15.51
N GLN A 51 -15.65 8.80 14.36
CA GLN A 51 -17.05 9.15 14.10
C GLN A 51 -18.02 8.30 14.92
N ALA A 52 -17.80 7.00 14.99
CA ALA A 52 -18.67 6.10 15.75
C ALA A 52 -18.59 6.34 17.27
N PRO A 53 -17.41 6.47 17.90
CA PRO A 53 -17.29 6.82 19.32
C PRO A 53 -17.92 8.17 19.68
N ALA A 54 -17.88 9.18 18.80
CA ALA A 54 -18.50 10.49 19.05
C ALA A 54 -19.99 10.41 19.36
N LEU A 55 -20.69 9.42 18.79
CA LEU A 55 -22.13 9.20 19.06
C LEU A 55 -22.40 8.66 20.46
N GLN A 56 -21.42 8.01 21.07
CA GLN A 56 -21.53 7.40 22.39
C GLN A 56 -21.05 8.33 23.51
N LEU A 57 -20.16 9.27 23.18
CA LEU A 57 -19.58 10.20 24.15
C LEU A 57 -20.50 11.41 24.39
N PRO A 58 -20.52 11.96 25.64
CA PRO A 58 -21.42 13.06 25.99
C PRO A 58 -21.08 14.39 25.33
N GLY A 59 -19.77 14.67 25.14
CA GLY A 59 -19.25 15.93 24.62
C GLY A 59 -19.05 15.96 23.11
N LEU A 60 -18.45 17.05 22.66
CA LEU A 60 -18.12 17.31 21.26
C LEU A 60 -16.79 16.66 20.86
N GLY A 61 -16.75 15.93 19.77
CA GLY A 61 -15.52 15.56 19.07
C GLY A 61 -15.11 16.67 18.09
N VAL A 62 -13.87 17.18 18.22
CA VAL A 62 -13.31 18.19 17.31
C VAL A 62 -12.38 17.51 16.33
N VAL A 63 -12.68 17.60 15.04
CA VAL A 63 -11.90 17.00 13.97
C VAL A 63 -11.11 18.08 13.24
N VAL A 64 -9.79 17.93 13.23
CA VAL A 64 -8.87 18.83 12.51
C VAL A 64 -8.48 18.18 11.19
N SER A 65 -8.76 18.85 10.08
CA SER A 65 -8.47 18.34 8.73
C SER A 65 -7.89 19.43 7.82
N PRO A 66 -6.95 19.08 6.91
CA PRO A 66 -6.19 20.08 6.16
C PRO A 66 -6.94 20.71 5.00
N LEU A 67 -8.10 20.16 4.58
CA LEU A 67 -8.81 20.56 3.38
C LEU A 67 -10.31 20.79 3.62
N ILE A 68 -10.77 21.94 3.19
CA ILE A 68 -12.20 22.32 3.31
C ILE A 68 -13.10 21.35 2.51
N SER A 69 -12.67 20.93 1.30
CA SER A 69 -13.42 19.98 0.49
C SER A 69 -13.60 18.63 1.19
N LEU A 70 -12.52 18.09 1.78
CA LEU A 70 -12.57 16.84 2.52
C LEU A 70 -13.49 16.91 3.75
N MET A 71 -13.42 18.03 4.51
CA MET A 71 -14.32 18.26 5.64
C MET A 71 -15.79 18.27 5.20
N LYS A 72 -16.08 18.94 4.08
CA LYS A 72 -17.44 19.01 3.54
C LYS A 72 -17.95 17.64 3.13
N ASP A 73 -17.16 16.89 2.36
CA ASP A 73 -17.53 15.53 1.91
C ASP A 73 -17.80 14.59 3.10
N GLN A 74 -16.99 14.69 4.17
CA GLN A 74 -17.22 13.91 5.38
C GLN A 74 -18.50 14.33 6.13
N VAL A 75 -18.76 15.62 6.25
CA VAL A 75 -19.97 16.15 6.92
C VAL A 75 -21.23 15.78 6.13
N ASP A 76 -21.21 15.91 4.81
CA ASP A 76 -22.33 15.53 3.93
C ASP A 76 -22.62 14.01 4.06
N ALA A 77 -21.60 13.15 4.04
CA ALA A 77 -21.74 11.72 4.23
C ALA A 77 -22.27 11.34 5.64
N LEU A 78 -21.89 12.09 6.68
CA LEU A 78 -22.40 11.90 8.04
C LEU A 78 -23.87 12.33 8.14
N ALA A 79 -24.27 13.42 7.47
CA ALA A 79 -25.66 13.85 7.40
C ALA A 79 -26.56 12.79 6.74
N ASP A 80 -26.07 12.15 5.66
CA ASP A 80 -26.77 11.04 4.99
C ASP A 80 -26.95 9.83 5.90
N CYS A 81 -26.02 9.59 6.85
CA CYS A 81 -26.13 8.55 7.85
C CYS A 81 -26.96 8.99 9.08
N GLY A 82 -27.40 10.25 9.15
CA GLY A 82 -28.13 10.80 10.31
C GLY A 82 -27.24 11.11 11.52
N VAL A 83 -25.94 11.35 11.31
CA VAL A 83 -24.98 11.72 12.36
C VAL A 83 -24.85 13.24 12.40
N PRO A 84 -25.08 13.90 13.56
CA PRO A 84 -24.99 15.35 13.70
C PRO A 84 -23.54 15.83 13.62
N ALA A 85 -23.16 16.40 12.49
CA ALA A 85 -21.83 16.95 12.21
C ALA A 85 -21.92 18.29 11.49
N ALA A 86 -20.94 19.17 11.72
CA ALA A 86 -20.82 20.43 10.99
C ALA A 86 -19.36 20.76 10.71
N CYS A 87 -19.09 21.52 9.64
CA CYS A 87 -17.78 22.12 9.42
C CYS A 87 -17.85 23.64 9.52
N VAL A 88 -16.82 24.26 10.10
CA VAL A 88 -16.70 25.73 10.16
C VAL A 88 -15.47 26.15 9.40
N ASN A 89 -15.71 26.84 8.29
CA ASN A 89 -14.66 27.36 7.41
C ASN A 89 -14.89 28.84 7.07
N SER A 90 -14.05 29.42 6.20
CA SER A 90 -14.12 30.84 5.80
C SER A 90 -15.35 31.18 4.96
N THR A 91 -15.98 30.21 4.29
CA THR A 91 -17.09 30.44 3.38
C THR A 91 -18.45 30.56 4.07
N LEU A 92 -18.57 30.12 5.35
CA LEU A 92 -19.82 30.21 6.10
C LEU A 92 -20.19 31.65 6.42
N SER A 93 -21.47 31.97 6.29
CA SER A 93 -22.08 33.22 6.75
C SER A 93 -22.03 33.36 8.27
N HIS A 94 -22.25 34.58 8.76
CA HIS A 94 -22.26 34.82 10.22
C HIS A 94 -23.41 34.09 10.91
N GLU A 95 -24.55 33.98 10.24
CA GLU A 95 -25.74 33.29 10.73
C GLU A 95 -25.54 31.78 10.85
N GLU A 96 -24.95 31.16 9.83
CA GLU A 96 -24.61 29.73 9.85
C GLU A 96 -23.62 29.40 10.97
N ARG A 97 -22.60 30.24 11.17
CA ARG A 97 -21.63 30.04 12.28
C ARG A 97 -22.33 30.16 13.65
N ARG A 98 -23.32 31.06 13.78
CA ARG A 98 -24.07 31.22 15.02
C ARG A 98 -24.92 29.99 15.29
N ARG A 99 -25.61 29.47 14.27
CA ARG A 99 -26.39 28.23 14.36
C ARG A 99 -25.53 27.04 14.82
N VAL A 100 -24.35 26.84 14.19
CA VAL A 100 -23.43 25.77 14.60
C VAL A 100 -23.00 25.96 16.06
N ALA A 101 -22.70 27.19 16.50
CA ALA A 101 -22.34 27.44 17.90
C ALA A 101 -23.49 27.12 18.88
N ASP A 102 -24.74 27.40 18.51
CA ASP A 102 -25.91 27.06 19.34
C ASP A 102 -26.19 25.56 19.36
N GLU A 103 -25.91 24.83 18.28
CA GLU A 103 -25.98 23.36 18.24
C GLU A 103 -24.90 22.71 19.13
N VAL A 104 -23.68 23.27 19.16
CA VAL A 104 -22.63 22.84 20.10
C VAL A 104 -23.06 23.08 21.55
N ARG A 105 -23.52 24.30 21.91
CA ARG A 105 -23.96 24.64 23.27
C ARG A 105 -25.12 23.81 23.77
N SER A 106 -26.02 23.43 22.87
CA SER A 106 -27.17 22.58 23.19
C SER A 106 -26.83 21.08 23.24
N GLY A 107 -25.59 20.68 22.96
CA GLY A 107 -25.13 19.27 22.95
C GLY A 107 -25.72 18.44 21.79
N ARG A 108 -26.37 19.08 20.82
CA ARG A 108 -26.94 18.38 19.64
C ARG A 108 -25.86 17.98 18.64
N LEU A 109 -24.83 18.82 18.47
CA LEU A 109 -23.73 18.51 17.56
C LEU A 109 -22.77 17.50 18.20
N LYS A 110 -22.38 16.47 17.46
CA LYS A 110 -21.44 15.44 17.91
C LYS A 110 -20.05 15.59 17.35
N LEU A 111 -19.91 16.12 16.14
CA LEU A 111 -18.63 16.30 15.47
C LEU A 111 -18.53 17.71 14.85
N LEU A 112 -17.43 18.41 15.16
CA LEU A 112 -17.10 19.72 14.60
C LEU A 112 -15.80 19.65 13.81
N TYR A 113 -15.86 19.88 12.50
CA TYR A 113 -14.71 19.88 11.61
C TYR A 113 -14.15 21.28 11.45
N LEU A 114 -12.84 21.43 11.65
CA LEU A 114 -12.10 22.70 11.57
C LEU A 114 -10.78 22.51 10.81
N SER A 115 -10.33 23.57 10.11
CA SER A 115 -8.93 23.61 9.66
C SER A 115 -8.00 24.00 10.82
N PRO A 116 -6.68 23.66 10.76
CA PRO A 116 -5.72 24.03 11.79
C PRO A 116 -5.70 25.53 12.06
N GLU A 117 -5.71 26.35 11.01
CA GLU A 117 -5.71 27.82 11.10
C GLU A 117 -6.96 28.33 11.81
N ARG A 118 -8.11 27.73 11.50
CA ARG A 118 -9.37 28.13 12.14
C ARG A 118 -9.41 27.73 13.60
N LEU A 119 -8.94 26.53 13.94
CA LEU A 119 -8.87 26.04 15.31
C LEU A 119 -8.02 26.96 16.18
N MET A 120 -6.87 27.39 15.68
CA MET A 120 -5.89 28.19 16.42
C MET A 120 -6.27 29.68 16.60
N THR A 121 -7.43 30.13 16.11
CA THR A 121 -7.90 31.50 16.42
C THR A 121 -8.31 31.63 17.89
N GLU A 122 -7.96 32.74 18.53
CA GLU A 122 -8.31 33.00 19.94
C GLU A 122 -9.80 32.79 20.22
N ARG A 123 -10.65 33.28 19.31
CA ARG A 123 -12.10 33.14 19.43
C ARG A 123 -12.56 31.68 19.43
N THR A 124 -11.96 30.82 18.57
CA THR A 124 -12.31 29.41 18.51
C THR A 124 -11.80 28.68 19.73
N MET A 125 -10.56 28.95 20.17
CA MET A 125 -9.99 28.36 21.36
C MET A 125 -10.79 28.70 22.62
N ALA A 126 -11.15 29.96 22.82
CA ALA A 126 -11.99 30.40 23.95
C ALA A 126 -13.39 29.75 23.91
N PHE A 127 -14.00 29.61 22.72
CA PHE A 127 -15.27 28.93 22.55
C PHE A 127 -15.19 27.46 22.95
N LEU A 128 -14.13 26.75 22.51
CA LEU A 128 -13.93 25.34 22.83
C LEU A 128 -13.63 25.12 24.33
N GLN A 129 -12.90 26.03 24.98
CA GLN A 129 -12.67 25.97 26.43
C GLN A 129 -13.96 26.07 27.25
N SER A 130 -14.98 26.74 26.72
CA SER A 130 -16.30 26.87 27.34
C SER A 130 -17.29 25.77 26.95
N SER A 131 -16.86 24.81 26.12
CA SER A 131 -17.70 23.74 25.57
C SER A 131 -17.33 22.37 26.16
N PRO A 132 -18.26 21.44 26.36
CA PRO A 132 -17.94 20.10 26.79
C PRO A 132 -17.26 19.33 25.64
N LEU A 133 -15.97 19.12 25.72
CA LEU A 133 -15.19 18.37 24.73
C LEU A 133 -15.03 16.92 25.14
N SER A 134 -15.08 16.02 24.18
CA SER A 134 -14.78 14.60 24.36
C SER A 134 -13.36 14.25 23.90
N PHE A 135 -12.96 14.72 22.71
CA PHE A 135 -11.65 14.43 22.13
C PHE A 135 -11.30 15.39 21.01
N PHE A 136 -10.01 15.39 20.60
CA PHE A 136 -9.54 15.93 19.33
C PHE A 136 -9.14 14.76 18.41
N ALA A 137 -9.61 14.77 17.17
CA ALA A 137 -9.17 13.89 16.10
C ALA A 137 -8.36 14.69 15.08
N ILE A 138 -7.08 14.38 14.91
CA ILE A 138 -6.19 15.05 13.95
C ILE A 138 -6.11 14.17 12.71
N ASP A 139 -6.85 14.53 11.68
CA ASP A 139 -6.83 13.82 10.39
C ASP A 139 -5.62 14.25 9.57
N GLU A 140 -5.12 13.35 8.71
CA GLU A 140 -3.88 13.51 7.94
C GLU A 140 -2.69 13.98 8.79
N ALA A 141 -2.55 13.39 9.98
CA ALA A 141 -1.56 13.80 11.00
C ALA A 141 -0.10 13.77 10.49
N HIS A 142 0.20 13.06 9.39
CA HIS A 142 1.51 13.09 8.75
C HIS A 142 1.93 14.50 8.30
N CYS A 143 0.97 15.43 8.12
CA CYS A 143 1.25 16.82 7.77
C CYS A 143 2.07 17.58 8.85
N ILE A 144 2.15 17.05 10.07
CA ILE A 144 2.92 17.67 11.17
C ILE A 144 4.44 17.47 11.02
N SER A 145 4.87 16.39 10.35
CA SER A 145 6.27 16.01 10.21
C SER A 145 6.89 16.58 8.95
N GLU A 146 8.09 17.17 9.05
CA GLU A 146 8.90 17.57 7.87
C GLU A 146 9.28 16.38 6.99
N TRP A 147 9.29 15.17 7.54
CA TRP A 147 9.53 13.93 6.83
C TRP A 147 8.24 13.33 6.23
N GLY A 148 7.08 13.97 6.50
CA GLY A 148 5.83 13.64 5.83
C GLY A 148 5.83 14.13 4.38
N HIS A 149 5.10 13.43 3.52
CA HIS A 149 5.04 13.76 2.09
C HIS A 149 4.25 15.05 1.76
N ASP A 150 3.48 15.59 2.71
CA ASP A 150 2.68 16.83 2.59
C ASP A 150 2.81 17.66 3.90
N PHE A 151 4.03 18.06 4.23
CA PHE A 151 4.30 18.87 5.42
C PHE A 151 3.54 20.21 5.34
N ARG A 152 2.86 20.57 6.45
CA ARG A 152 2.12 21.82 6.62
C ARG A 152 2.52 22.50 7.91
N PRO A 153 3.15 23.68 7.85
CA PRO A 153 3.58 24.42 9.04
C PRO A 153 2.46 24.67 10.05
N GLU A 154 1.23 24.84 9.57
CA GLU A 154 0.04 25.10 10.38
C GLU A 154 -0.28 23.95 11.34
N TYR A 155 0.05 22.70 10.96
CA TYR A 155 -0.13 21.53 11.83
C TYR A 155 0.78 21.56 13.06
N ARG A 156 1.92 22.24 13.03
CA ARG A 156 2.80 22.38 14.20
C ARG A 156 2.19 23.21 15.32
N MET A 157 1.26 24.11 15.00
CA MET A 157 0.54 24.89 16.00
C MET A 157 -0.34 24.00 16.89
N LEU A 158 -0.70 22.80 16.44
CA LEU A 158 -1.53 21.85 17.19
C LEU A 158 -0.84 21.35 18.48
N LYS A 159 0.47 21.53 18.61
CA LYS A 159 1.21 21.26 19.86
C LYS A 159 0.62 21.97 21.08
N THR A 160 0.02 23.15 20.88
CA THR A 160 -0.60 23.92 21.96
C THR A 160 -1.87 23.28 22.50
N LEU A 161 -2.48 22.33 21.80
CA LEU A 161 -3.72 21.68 22.25
C LEU A 161 -3.56 21.00 23.60
N LYS A 162 -2.47 20.26 23.81
CA LYS A 162 -2.20 19.60 25.11
C LYS A 162 -1.90 20.59 26.23
N GLN A 163 -1.44 21.77 25.91
CA GLN A 163 -1.20 22.84 26.91
C GLN A 163 -2.52 23.49 27.36
N VAL A 164 -3.46 23.67 26.41
CA VAL A 164 -4.74 24.34 26.66
C VAL A 164 -5.82 23.36 27.14
N PHE A 165 -5.76 22.11 26.70
CA PHE A 165 -6.71 21.04 27.00
C PHE A 165 -5.98 19.78 27.51
N PRO A 166 -5.30 19.82 28.67
CA PRO A 166 -4.44 18.74 29.14
C PRO A 166 -5.21 17.42 29.36
N GLU A 167 -6.47 17.51 29.78
CA GLU A 167 -7.32 16.35 30.07
C GLU A 167 -8.05 15.78 28.84
N THR A 168 -8.01 16.49 27.71
CA THR A 168 -8.71 16.03 26.51
C THR A 168 -7.78 15.16 25.66
N ALA A 169 -8.22 13.95 25.34
CA ALA A 169 -7.45 13.02 24.50
C ALA A 169 -7.29 13.54 23.07
N ILE A 170 -6.12 13.28 22.48
CA ILE A 170 -5.82 13.57 21.09
C ILE A 170 -5.57 12.25 20.34
N HIS A 171 -6.30 12.06 19.26
CA HIS A 171 -6.20 10.89 18.39
C HIS A 171 -5.70 11.33 17.01
N ALA A 172 -4.48 10.94 16.65
CA ALA A 172 -3.87 11.28 15.37
C ALA A 172 -4.11 10.16 14.34
N TYR A 173 -4.67 10.51 13.19
CA TYR A 173 -5.01 9.57 12.11
C TYR A 173 -4.23 9.88 10.84
N THR A 174 -3.65 8.86 10.22
CA THR A 174 -3.03 8.99 8.89
C THR A 174 -3.07 7.69 8.11
N ALA A 175 -2.94 7.78 6.79
CA ALA A 175 -2.82 6.59 5.92
C ALA A 175 -1.36 6.16 5.73
N THR A 176 -0.42 7.09 5.80
CA THR A 176 0.98 6.89 5.43
C THR A 176 1.90 7.53 6.46
N ALA A 177 2.59 6.70 7.22
CA ALA A 177 3.59 7.16 8.17
C ALA A 177 4.70 6.11 8.34
N THR A 178 5.93 6.48 8.00
CA THR A 178 7.12 5.70 8.34
C THR A 178 7.33 5.67 9.85
N PRO A 179 8.15 4.77 10.41
CA PRO A 179 8.45 4.76 11.85
C PRO A 179 8.91 6.13 12.39
N ARG A 180 9.71 6.86 11.60
CA ARG A 180 10.15 8.21 11.93
C ARG A 180 8.99 9.21 12.02
N VAL A 181 8.11 9.22 11.01
CA VAL A 181 6.94 10.11 10.98
C VAL A 181 5.99 9.83 12.14
N ARG A 182 5.82 8.56 12.55
CA ARG A 182 5.01 8.19 13.72
C ARG A 182 5.57 8.79 15.01
N GLY A 183 6.89 8.69 15.21
CA GLY A 183 7.58 9.33 16.35
C GLY A 183 7.46 10.85 16.33
N ASP A 184 7.55 11.46 15.15
CA ASP A 184 7.35 12.91 14.99
C ASP A 184 5.92 13.32 15.36
N ILE A 185 4.90 12.60 14.89
CA ILE A 185 3.49 12.88 15.24
C ILE A 185 3.29 12.88 16.76
N ALA A 186 3.74 11.84 17.45
CA ALA A 186 3.61 11.75 18.90
C ALA A 186 4.32 12.91 19.63
N ARG A 187 5.54 13.20 19.23
CA ARG A 187 6.36 14.27 19.83
C ARG A 187 5.79 15.65 19.56
N GLU A 188 5.44 15.95 18.31
CA GLU A 188 4.97 17.28 17.92
C GLU A 188 3.57 17.60 18.44
N LEU A 189 2.72 16.60 18.68
CA LEU A 189 1.42 16.77 19.34
C LEU A 189 1.54 16.77 20.89
N GLY A 190 2.71 16.46 21.44
CA GLY A 190 2.93 16.39 22.88
C GLY A 190 2.19 15.23 23.55
N LEU A 191 2.02 14.11 22.84
CA LEU A 191 1.34 12.93 23.39
C LEU A 191 2.27 12.18 24.34
N ALA A 192 1.78 11.89 25.52
CA ALA A 192 2.49 11.09 26.52
C ALA A 192 2.04 9.63 26.42
N ASP A 193 2.94 8.74 26.01
CA ASP A 193 2.71 7.30 25.88
C ASP A 193 1.42 6.93 25.09
N PRO A 194 1.27 7.41 23.84
CA PRO A 194 0.07 7.17 23.06
C PRO A 194 -0.02 5.71 22.58
N ASP A 195 -1.24 5.19 22.44
CA ASP A 195 -1.46 3.92 21.76
C ASP A 195 -1.01 4.01 20.30
N MET A 196 0.03 3.27 19.93
CA MET A 196 0.57 3.22 18.58
C MET A 196 -0.09 2.10 17.78
N LEU A 197 -1.18 2.40 17.08
CA LEU A 197 -1.97 1.43 16.31
C LEU A 197 -1.60 1.50 14.82
N VAL A 198 -0.85 0.51 14.35
CA VAL A 198 -0.32 0.50 12.97
C VAL A 198 -0.85 -0.70 12.22
N GLY A 199 -1.77 -0.46 11.28
CA GLY A 199 -2.32 -1.46 10.40
C GLY A 199 -1.36 -1.89 9.30
N SER A 200 -1.72 -2.95 8.61
CA SER A 200 -0.93 -3.45 7.49
C SER A 200 -0.91 -2.45 6.33
N PHE A 201 0.29 -2.17 5.81
CA PHE A 201 0.45 -1.42 4.57
C PHE A 201 0.27 -2.30 3.33
N ASP A 202 0.19 -3.61 3.51
CA ASP A 202 -0.11 -4.55 2.42
C ASP A 202 -1.57 -4.47 2.00
N ARG A 203 -1.78 -4.35 0.72
CA ARG A 203 -3.08 -4.35 0.05
C ARG A 203 -3.10 -5.49 -0.97
N PRO A 204 -3.40 -6.74 -0.54
CA PRO A 204 -3.26 -7.91 -1.40
C PRO A 204 -4.17 -7.90 -2.65
N ASN A 205 -5.21 -7.08 -2.65
CA ASN A 205 -6.08 -6.87 -3.79
C ASN A 205 -5.54 -5.86 -4.82
N LEU A 206 -4.39 -5.21 -4.58
CA LEU A 206 -3.75 -4.32 -5.54
C LEU A 206 -2.65 -5.07 -6.29
N ILE A 207 -2.71 -5.06 -7.62
CA ILE A 207 -1.72 -5.72 -8.47
C ILE A 207 -0.74 -4.67 -8.97
N TYR A 208 0.47 -4.66 -8.41
CA TYR A 208 1.49 -3.67 -8.76
C TYR A 208 2.33 -4.09 -9.95
N ARG A 209 2.45 -3.18 -10.93
CA ARG A 209 3.31 -3.34 -12.10
C ARG A 209 4.15 -2.09 -12.32
N VAL A 210 5.45 -2.27 -12.44
CA VAL A 210 6.43 -1.21 -12.67
C VAL A 210 7.15 -1.48 -13.98
N GLN A 211 7.03 -0.56 -14.93
CA GLN A 211 7.62 -0.72 -16.27
C GLN A 211 8.32 0.57 -16.71
N ARG A 212 9.38 0.42 -17.47
CA ARG A 212 9.99 1.54 -18.17
C ARG A 212 9.03 2.09 -19.22
N ARG A 213 8.89 3.41 -19.26
CA ARG A 213 8.12 4.13 -20.27
C ARG A 213 8.82 4.05 -21.62
N SER A 214 8.11 3.58 -22.63
CA SER A 214 8.54 3.55 -24.04
C SER A 214 7.61 4.41 -24.90
N ASP A 215 6.44 3.91 -25.23
CA ASP A 215 5.33 4.64 -25.85
C ASP A 215 4.21 4.76 -24.79
N LEU A 216 4.19 5.92 -24.12
CA LEU A 216 3.29 6.14 -22.98
C LEU A 216 1.81 5.99 -23.35
N LEU A 217 1.38 6.60 -24.46
CA LEU A 217 -0.03 6.56 -24.84
C LEU A 217 -0.48 5.15 -25.21
N ARG A 218 0.37 4.40 -25.88
CA ARG A 218 0.12 3.00 -26.19
C ARG A 218 0.04 2.16 -24.90
N GLN A 219 1.01 2.33 -23.98
CA GLN A 219 1.02 1.61 -22.70
C GLN A 219 -0.21 1.93 -21.86
N ILE A 220 -0.65 3.19 -21.83
CA ILE A 220 -1.88 3.60 -21.14
C ILE A 220 -3.10 2.92 -21.78
N ARG A 221 -3.23 2.96 -23.11
CA ARG A 221 -4.35 2.33 -23.82
C ARG A 221 -4.41 0.82 -23.57
N GLU A 222 -3.29 0.14 -23.60
CA GLU A 222 -3.21 -1.31 -23.30
C GLU A 222 -3.77 -1.65 -21.90
N VAL A 223 -3.64 -0.76 -20.92
CA VAL A 223 -4.23 -0.93 -19.59
C VAL A 223 -5.71 -0.60 -19.61
N VAL A 224 -6.11 0.54 -20.19
CA VAL A 224 -7.51 0.99 -20.23
C VAL A 224 -8.39 -0.01 -20.99
N ASP A 225 -7.90 -0.59 -22.09
CA ASP A 225 -8.64 -1.56 -22.90
C ASP A 225 -8.95 -2.89 -22.18
N ARG A 226 -8.22 -3.20 -21.10
CA ARG A 226 -8.56 -4.33 -20.20
C ARG A 226 -9.75 -4.03 -19.29
N HIS A 227 -10.07 -2.74 -19.14
CA HIS A 227 -11.08 -2.21 -18.23
C HIS A 227 -12.14 -1.36 -18.93
N PRO A 228 -12.83 -1.87 -19.98
CA PRO A 228 -13.62 -1.06 -20.91
C PRO A 228 -14.78 -0.30 -20.23
N ASN A 229 -15.29 -0.81 -19.12
CA ASN A 229 -16.41 -0.21 -18.39
C ASN A 229 -16.04 0.28 -16.99
N ASP A 230 -14.78 0.15 -16.59
CA ASP A 230 -14.34 0.45 -15.24
C ASP A 230 -13.84 1.89 -15.10
N SER A 231 -13.88 2.40 -13.88
CA SER A 231 -13.31 3.70 -13.55
C SER A 231 -11.82 3.59 -13.25
N GLY A 232 -11.03 4.53 -13.78
CA GLY A 232 -9.60 4.59 -13.57
C GLY A 232 -9.04 5.99 -13.38
N LEU A 233 -7.84 6.06 -12.79
CA LEU A 233 -7.09 7.28 -12.55
C LEU A 233 -5.73 7.21 -13.25
N ILE A 234 -5.32 8.32 -13.87
CA ILE A 234 -4.01 8.46 -14.51
C ILE A 234 -3.31 9.67 -13.92
N TYR A 235 -2.17 9.45 -13.25
CA TYR A 235 -1.39 10.51 -12.62
C TYR A 235 -0.22 10.96 -13.49
N CYS A 236 -0.10 12.28 -13.69
CA CYS A 236 1.00 12.93 -14.39
C CYS A 236 1.70 13.94 -13.47
N ILE A 237 2.99 14.25 -13.72
CA ILE A 237 3.74 15.23 -12.93
C ILE A 237 3.30 16.66 -13.29
N ARG A 238 3.20 16.98 -14.58
CA ARG A 238 2.97 18.35 -15.08
C ARG A 238 1.56 18.52 -15.61
N ARG A 239 1.03 19.74 -15.46
CA ARG A 239 -0.29 20.14 -16.02
C ARG A 239 -0.38 19.89 -17.53
N LYS A 240 0.68 20.22 -18.26
CA LYS A 240 0.78 19.98 -19.71
C LYS A 240 0.60 18.51 -20.07
N ASP A 241 1.25 17.60 -19.32
CA ASP A 241 1.14 16.18 -19.56
C ASP A 241 -0.29 15.66 -19.33
N VAL A 242 -1.00 16.25 -18.34
CA VAL A 242 -2.42 15.96 -18.08
C VAL A 242 -3.29 16.30 -19.29
N GLU A 243 -3.14 17.50 -19.83
CA GLU A 243 -3.92 17.96 -20.99
C GLU A 243 -3.60 17.13 -22.25
N GLU A 244 -2.32 16.83 -22.49
CA GLU A 244 -1.89 16.02 -23.64
C GLU A 244 -2.44 14.58 -23.57
N VAL A 245 -2.33 13.93 -22.41
CA VAL A 245 -2.81 12.54 -22.24
C VAL A 245 -4.34 12.49 -22.27
N ALA A 246 -5.04 13.41 -21.58
CA ALA A 246 -6.50 13.46 -21.59
C ALA A 246 -7.03 13.71 -23.00
N GLY A 247 -6.47 14.69 -23.71
CA GLY A 247 -6.86 15.02 -25.09
C GLY A 247 -6.62 13.85 -26.06
N ALA A 248 -5.48 13.16 -25.94
CA ALA A 248 -5.16 12.00 -26.78
C ALA A 248 -6.07 10.79 -26.52
N LEU A 249 -6.50 10.59 -25.26
CA LEU A 249 -7.46 9.55 -24.90
C LEU A 249 -8.86 9.92 -25.40
N ALA A 250 -9.31 11.15 -25.19
CA ALA A 250 -10.60 11.63 -25.69
C ALA A 250 -10.70 11.54 -27.23
N ALA A 251 -9.65 11.94 -27.95
CA ALA A 251 -9.56 11.80 -29.41
C ALA A 251 -9.58 10.32 -29.86
N GLY A 252 -9.13 9.39 -28.99
CA GLY A 252 -9.21 7.95 -29.20
C GLY A 252 -10.57 7.32 -28.82
N GLY A 253 -11.57 8.13 -28.43
CA GLY A 253 -12.91 7.67 -28.05
C GLY A 253 -13.07 7.24 -26.59
N TYR A 254 -12.06 7.45 -25.73
CA TYR A 254 -12.17 7.18 -24.31
C TYR A 254 -12.83 8.33 -23.55
N ASP A 255 -13.65 8.01 -22.56
CA ASP A 255 -14.33 8.97 -21.72
C ASP A 255 -13.38 9.49 -20.61
N ALA A 256 -12.43 10.34 -21.01
CA ALA A 256 -11.33 10.84 -20.19
C ALA A 256 -11.40 12.37 -20.01
N LEU A 257 -11.30 12.82 -18.75
CA LEU A 257 -11.32 14.24 -18.38
C LEU A 257 -10.03 14.66 -17.67
N PRO A 258 -9.50 15.86 -17.93
CA PRO A 258 -8.34 16.41 -17.23
C PRO A 258 -8.72 16.94 -15.85
N TYR A 259 -7.74 16.92 -14.89
CA TYR A 259 -7.90 17.55 -13.59
C TYR A 259 -6.56 18.05 -13.03
N HIS A 260 -6.41 19.35 -12.86
CA HIS A 260 -5.22 19.95 -12.23
C HIS A 260 -5.51 21.35 -11.66
N ALA A 261 -4.64 21.84 -10.81
CA ALA A 261 -4.80 23.11 -10.10
C ALA A 261 -4.83 24.37 -11.00
N GLY A 262 -4.45 24.25 -12.29
CA GLY A 262 -4.55 25.35 -13.26
C GLY A 262 -5.93 25.52 -13.90
N MET A 263 -6.85 24.58 -13.67
CA MET A 263 -8.24 24.67 -14.15
C MET A 263 -9.06 25.60 -13.26
N SER A 264 -10.18 26.13 -13.80
CA SER A 264 -11.15 26.87 -13.00
C SER A 264 -11.78 25.99 -11.91
N ASP A 265 -12.19 26.58 -10.79
CA ASP A 265 -12.88 25.84 -9.73
C ASP A 265 -14.17 25.17 -10.21
N HIS A 266 -14.88 25.84 -11.13
CA HIS A 266 -16.07 25.31 -11.78
C HIS A 266 -15.77 24.05 -12.59
N ASP A 267 -14.74 24.06 -13.44
CA ASP A 267 -14.39 22.91 -14.26
C ASP A 267 -13.85 21.75 -13.40
N ARG A 268 -13.04 22.05 -12.38
CA ARG A 268 -12.57 21.04 -11.42
C ARG A 268 -13.75 20.34 -10.74
N LYS A 269 -14.72 21.11 -10.25
CA LYS A 269 -15.92 20.56 -9.61
C LYS A 269 -16.73 19.73 -10.61
N ARG A 270 -16.97 20.22 -11.81
CA ARG A 270 -17.71 19.52 -12.87
C ARG A 270 -17.07 18.19 -13.26
N HIS A 271 -15.73 18.16 -13.43
CA HIS A 271 -14.99 16.94 -13.80
C HIS A 271 -14.96 15.94 -12.64
N GLN A 272 -14.80 16.40 -11.42
CA GLN A 272 -14.87 15.57 -10.22
C GLN A 272 -16.26 14.94 -10.07
N GLU A 273 -17.31 15.72 -10.17
CA GLU A 273 -18.70 15.24 -10.11
C GLU A 273 -19.02 14.26 -11.25
N ALA A 274 -18.52 14.51 -12.46
CA ALA A 274 -18.69 13.61 -13.59
C ALA A 274 -18.05 12.23 -13.31
N PHE A 275 -16.85 12.21 -12.71
CA PHE A 275 -16.17 10.99 -12.35
C PHE A 275 -16.84 10.26 -11.17
N ILE A 276 -17.23 10.99 -10.13
CA ILE A 276 -17.90 10.43 -8.94
C ILE A 276 -19.22 9.76 -9.34
N ASN A 277 -19.98 10.39 -10.26
CA ASN A 277 -21.29 9.94 -10.72
C ASN A 277 -21.24 8.99 -11.94
N ASP A 278 -20.08 8.37 -12.24
CA ASP A 278 -19.89 7.46 -13.38
C ASP A 278 -20.25 8.06 -14.77
N ARG A 279 -20.28 9.38 -14.87
CA ARG A 279 -20.46 10.12 -16.14
C ARG A 279 -19.15 10.29 -16.92
N ALA A 280 -18.02 10.16 -16.26
CA ALA A 280 -16.70 10.02 -16.85
C ALA A 280 -16.03 8.79 -16.25
N LYS A 281 -15.33 8.00 -17.07
CA LYS A 281 -14.67 6.77 -16.64
C LYS A 281 -13.22 7.01 -16.21
N ILE A 282 -12.56 7.98 -16.81
CA ILE A 282 -11.13 8.21 -16.64
C ILE A 282 -10.90 9.66 -16.19
N ILE A 283 -10.13 9.83 -15.12
CA ILE A 283 -9.54 11.13 -14.79
C ILE A 283 -8.04 11.06 -15.02
N VAL A 284 -7.54 11.98 -15.84
CA VAL A 284 -6.10 12.24 -15.98
C VAL A 284 -5.76 13.45 -15.12
N ALA A 285 -4.86 13.30 -14.14
CA ALA A 285 -4.66 14.34 -13.14
C ALA A 285 -3.21 14.53 -12.72
N THR A 286 -2.93 15.67 -12.10
CA THR A 286 -1.79 15.84 -11.20
C THR A 286 -2.20 15.40 -9.78
N VAL A 287 -1.25 15.44 -8.84
CA VAL A 287 -1.51 15.21 -7.39
C VAL A 287 -2.66 16.06 -6.82
N ALA A 288 -3.12 17.09 -7.55
CA ALA A 288 -4.27 17.91 -7.15
C ALA A 288 -5.59 17.11 -7.10
N PHE A 289 -5.73 16.03 -7.87
CA PHE A 289 -6.83 15.07 -7.76
C PHE A 289 -6.45 14.03 -6.73
N GLY A 290 -6.56 14.41 -5.47
CA GLY A 290 -5.99 13.63 -4.39
C GLY A 290 -6.92 13.53 -3.18
N MET A 291 -6.62 14.28 -2.14
CA MET A 291 -7.37 14.23 -0.87
C MET A 291 -8.86 14.51 -1.09
N GLY A 292 -9.74 13.70 -0.51
CA GLY A 292 -11.20 13.87 -0.63
C GLY A 292 -11.90 13.00 -1.68
N ILE A 293 -11.18 12.26 -2.53
CA ILE A 293 -11.82 11.34 -3.48
C ILE A 293 -12.06 9.98 -2.82
N ASP A 294 -13.32 9.68 -2.55
CA ASP A 294 -13.76 8.42 -1.91
C ASP A 294 -14.65 7.57 -2.84
N LYS A 295 -14.22 7.41 -4.10
CA LYS A 295 -14.87 6.49 -5.04
C LYS A 295 -14.34 5.07 -4.81
N SER A 296 -15.21 4.14 -4.43
CA SER A 296 -14.82 2.78 -4.03
C SER A 296 -14.46 1.85 -5.19
N ASN A 297 -15.03 2.09 -6.37
CA ASN A 297 -14.97 1.19 -7.53
C ASN A 297 -13.93 1.60 -8.60
N VAL A 298 -12.80 2.18 -8.20
CA VAL A 298 -11.67 2.43 -9.09
C VAL A 298 -10.93 1.12 -9.34
N ARG A 299 -10.85 0.66 -10.59
CA ARG A 299 -10.24 -0.62 -10.96
C ARG A 299 -8.80 -0.54 -11.41
N TYR A 300 -8.34 0.64 -11.80
CA TYR A 300 -6.92 0.84 -12.11
C TYR A 300 -6.44 2.24 -11.76
N VAL A 301 -5.17 2.31 -11.37
CA VAL A 301 -4.42 3.55 -11.20
C VAL A 301 -3.16 3.46 -12.03
N ILE A 302 -2.96 4.41 -12.92
CA ILE A 302 -1.78 4.52 -13.78
C ILE A 302 -0.96 5.73 -13.37
N HIS A 303 0.31 5.54 -13.10
CA HIS A 303 1.28 6.63 -13.00
C HIS A 303 2.00 6.74 -14.35
N ALA A 304 1.73 7.81 -15.08
CA ALA A 304 2.37 8.14 -16.35
C ALA A 304 3.84 8.57 -16.17
N ALA A 305 4.24 8.85 -14.93
CA ALA A 305 5.60 9.15 -14.50
C ALA A 305 5.76 8.78 -13.02
N ALA A 306 7.00 8.56 -12.57
CA ALA A 306 7.26 8.25 -11.15
C ALA A 306 6.83 9.41 -10.24
N PRO A 307 6.07 9.15 -9.16
CA PRO A 307 5.72 10.17 -8.18
C PRO A 307 6.95 10.59 -7.34
N LYS A 308 6.78 11.68 -6.55
CA LYS A 308 7.88 12.26 -5.76
C LYS A 308 8.36 11.36 -4.60
N SER A 309 7.54 10.39 -4.17
CA SER A 309 7.82 9.54 -3.01
C SER A 309 6.98 8.27 -3.01
N LEU A 310 7.39 7.28 -2.21
CA LEU A 310 6.62 6.05 -1.97
C LEU A 310 5.34 6.31 -1.17
N GLU A 311 5.33 7.31 -0.30
CA GLU A 311 4.13 7.74 0.43
C GLU A 311 3.07 8.28 -0.54
N ALA A 312 3.48 9.16 -1.47
CA ALA A 312 2.59 9.67 -2.52
C ALA A 312 2.07 8.51 -3.39
N TYR A 313 2.97 7.60 -3.81
CA TYR A 313 2.61 6.41 -4.58
C TYR A 313 1.58 5.54 -3.86
N GLN A 314 1.81 5.26 -2.56
CA GLN A 314 0.90 4.46 -1.73
C GLN A 314 -0.46 5.14 -1.51
N GLN A 315 -0.47 6.47 -1.35
CA GLN A 315 -1.70 7.24 -1.21
C GLN A 315 -2.52 7.28 -2.51
N GLU A 316 -1.85 7.42 -3.65
CA GLU A 316 -2.46 7.49 -4.98
C GLU A 316 -2.95 6.12 -5.44
N THR A 317 -2.14 5.06 -5.32
CA THR A 317 -2.55 3.68 -5.60
C THR A 317 -3.61 3.18 -4.62
N GLY A 318 -3.58 3.65 -3.37
CA GLY A 318 -4.58 3.34 -2.35
C GLY A 318 -6.01 3.78 -2.68
N ARG A 319 -6.22 4.56 -3.77
CA ARG A 319 -7.55 4.90 -4.28
C ARG A 319 -8.19 3.77 -5.04
N ALA A 320 -7.40 2.84 -5.57
CA ALA A 320 -7.90 1.66 -6.26
C ALA A 320 -8.42 0.60 -5.26
N GLY A 321 -9.43 -0.15 -5.67
CA GLY A 321 -9.92 -1.32 -4.95
C GLY A 321 -10.33 -1.09 -3.50
N ARG A 322 -10.94 0.05 -3.16
CA ARG A 322 -11.40 0.34 -1.79
C ARG A 322 -12.54 -0.57 -1.32
N ASP A 323 -13.26 -1.14 -2.25
CA ASP A 323 -14.30 -2.14 -2.04
C ASP A 323 -13.75 -3.58 -1.82
N GLY A 324 -12.41 -3.73 -1.79
CA GLY A 324 -11.74 -5.02 -1.59
C GLY A 324 -11.61 -5.87 -2.85
N LEU A 325 -12.14 -5.42 -3.99
CA LEU A 325 -11.98 -6.10 -5.26
C LEU A 325 -10.61 -5.79 -5.89
N ASP A 326 -10.12 -6.70 -6.72
CA ASP A 326 -8.84 -6.56 -7.40
C ASP A 326 -8.80 -5.29 -8.24
N ALA A 327 -7.64 -4.62 -8.20
CA ALA A 327 -7.36 -3.43 -8.98
C ALA A 327 -5.90 -3.39 -9.41
N GLU A 328 -5.64 -2.89 -10.61
CA GLU A 328 -4.29 -2.80 -11.18
C GLU A 328 -3.66 -1.44 -10.89
N CYS A 329 -2.38 -1.46 -10.45
CA CYS A 329 -1.58 -0.26 -10.20
C CYS A 329 -0.35 -0.30 -11.12
N TRP A 330 -0.37 0.53 -12.16
CA TRP A 330 0.69 0.60 -13.16
C TRP A 330 1.56 1.83 -12.94
N LEU A 331 2.87 1.65 -13.03
CA LEU A 331 3.85 2.73 -12.97
C LEU A 331 4.73 2.69 -14.22
N PHE A 332 4.58 3.68 -15.09
CA PHE A 332 5.43 3.90 -16.26
C PHE A 332 6.43 5.00 -15.94
N HIS A 333 7.72 4.69 -15.87
CA HIS A 333 8.73 5.64 -15.41
C HIS A 333 9.91 5.78 -16.37
N THR A 334 10.63 6.89 -16.23
CA THR A 334 11.94 7.14 -16.81
C THR A 334 12.84 7.83 -15.80
N ASP A 335 14.16 7.81 -16.04
CA ASP A 335 15.12 8.51 -15.17
C ASP A 335 14.90 10.03 -15.19
N ASN A 336 14.32 10.55 -16.26
CA ASN A 336 14.00 11.98 -16.39
C ASN A 336 12.92 12.42 -15.41
N ASP A 337 12.03 11.53 -14.95
CA ASP A 337 10.99 11.85 -13.98
C ASP A 337 11.63 12.34 -12.66
N PHE A 338 12.71 11.67 -12.22
CA PHE A 338 13.45 12.07 -11.02
C PHE A 338 14.20 13.40 -11.22
N ASN A 339 14.68 13.70 -12.42
CA ASN A 339 15.29 15.00 -12.75
C ASN A 339 14.25 16.14 -12.73
N ILE A 340 13.03 15.86 -13.20
CA ILE A 340 11.91 16.83 -13.11
C ILE A 340 11.62 17.13 -11.62
N TRP A 341 11.51 16.11 -10.77
CA TRP A 341 11.28 16.32 -9.34
C TRP A 341 12.41 17.08 -8.66
N ARG A 342 13.68 16.77 -8.94
CA ARG A 342 14.84 17.53 -8.42
C ARG A 342 14.73 19.02 -8.76
N ARG A 343 14.33 19.33 -10.01
CA ARG A 343 14.14 20.71 -10.44
C ARG A 343 12.96 21.39 -9.76
N LEU A 344 11.82 20.72 -9.66
CA LEU A 344 10.63 21.27 -8.99
C LEU A 344 10.86 21.53 -7.49
N GLN A 345 11.76 20.77 -6.87
CA GLN A 345 12.06 20.88 -5.44
C GLN A 345 13.30 21.75 -5.16
N SER A 346 13.99 22.24 -6.20
CA SER A 346 15.23 23.04 -6.02
C SER A 346 15.03 24.39 -5.33
N GLU A 347 13.79 24.88 -5.28
CA GLU A 347 13.41 26.13 -4.60
C GLU A 347 13.13 25.94 -3.09
N LEU A 348 13.12 24.70 -2.61
CA LEU A 348 12.94 24.43 -1.17
C LEU A 348 14.14 24.92 -0.35
N PRO A 349 13.92 25.29 0.91
CA PRO A 349 15.02 25.55 1.84
C PRO A 349 15.98 24.35 1.92
N PRO A 350 17.29 24.57 2.16
CA PRO A 350 18.30 23.50 2.06
C PRO A 350 17.96 22.23 2.86
N GLN A 351 17.49 22.37 4.08
CA GLN A 351 17.12 21.24 4.93
C GLN A 351 15.91 20.47 4.36
N ALA A 352 14.86 21.16 3.90
CA ALA A 352 13.70 20.56 3.27
C ALA A 352 14.06 19.89 1.93
N PHE A 353 15.00 20.48 1.18
CA PHE A 353 15.52 19.88 -0.05
C PHE A 353 16.25 18.56 0.20
N GLU A 354 17.09 18.46 1.23
CA GLU A 354 17.78 17.21 1.59
C GLU A 354 16.78 16.09 1.95
N VAL A 355 15.75 16.44 2.74
CA VAL A 355 14.66 15.52 3.07
C VAL A 355 13.96 15.05 1.79
N ALA A 356 13.56 15.99 0.94
CA ALA A 356 12.88 15.70 -0.32
C ALA A 356 13.72 14.79 -1.24
N MET A 357 15.04 15.01 -1.30
CA MET A 357 15.95 14.16 -2.08
C MET A 357 16.12 12.76 -1.48
N THR A 358 16.06 12.62 -0.17
CA THR A 358 16.10 11.30 0.49
C THR A 358 14.84 10.50 0.19
N VAL A 359 13.69 11.13 0.28
CA VAL A 359 12.39 10.51 -0.03
C VAL A 359 12.29 10.14 -1.53
N LEU A 360 12.74 11.04 -2.41
CA LEU A 360 12.77 10.78 -3.86
C LEU A 360 13.68 9.59 -4.22
N ARG A 361 14.79 9.43 -3.50
CA ARG A 361 15.69 8.28 -3.68
C ARG A 361 14.98 6.97 -3.33
N GLY A 362 14.19 6.92 -2.25
CA GLY A 362 13.38 5.74 -1.91
C GLY A 362 12.43 5.33 -3.04
N MET A 363 11.84 6.30 -3.75
CA MET A 363 11.01 6.01 -4.93
C MET A 363 11.84 5.50 -6.11
N GLN A 364 13.02 6.06 -6.34
CA GLN A 364 13.95 5.60 -7.37
C GLN A 364 14.41 4.17 -7.12
N ASP A 365 14.75 3.84 -5.87
CA ASP A 365 15.12 2.49 -5.46
C ASP A 365 13.97 1.49 -5.68
N PHE A 366 12.73 1.87 -5.35
CA PHE A 366 11.55 1.06 -5.62
C PHE A 366 11.34 0.76 -7.10
N THR A 367 11.53 1.75 -7.99
CA THR A 367 11.36 1.56 -9.44
C THR A 367 12.43 0.66 -10.05
N SER A 368 13.63 0.68 -9.50
CA SER A 368 14.79 -0.08 -9.98
C SER A 368 14.91 -1.47 -9.36
N ALA A 369 14.29 -1.71 -8.20
CA ALA A 369 14.35 -2.99 -7.50
C ALA A 369 13.57 -4.08 -8.25
N LEU A 370 14.16 -5.27 -8.30
CA LEU A 370 13.53 -6.51 -8.79
C LEU A 370 13.13 -7.44 -7.62
N SER A 371 12.62 -6.83 -6.56
CA SER A 371 12.03 -7.51 -5.39
C SER A 371 10.51 -7.40 -5.41
N CYS A 372 9.83 -8.23 -4.62
CA CYS A 372 8.39 -8.16 -4.46
C CYS A 372 7.93 -6.73 -4.12
N ARG A 373 7.00 -6.16 -4.91
CA ARG A 373 6.54 -4.76 -4.77
C ARG A 373 5.83 -4.53 -3.44
N HIS A 374 4.99 -5.46 -3.02
CA HIS A 374 4.29 -5.41 -1.73
C HIS A 374 5.27 -5.42 -0.56
N GLN A 375 6.29 -6.28 -0.61
CA GLN A 375 7.32 -6.33 0.43
C GLN A 375 8.17 -5.06 0.45
N ALA A 376 8.51 -4.51 -0.71
CA ALA A 376 9.26 -3.26 -0.81
C ALA A 376 8.50 -2.08 -0.17
N ILE A 377 7.21 -1.94 -0.49
CA ILE A 377 6.33 -0.93 0.12
C ILE A 377 6.22 -1.16 1.62
N SER A 378 5.88 -2.37 2.06
CA SER A 378 5.70 -2.66 3.49
C SER A 378 6.98 -2.42 4.29
N ARG A 379 8.15 -2.80 3.75
CA ARG A 379 9.44 -2.55 4.38
C ARG A 379 9.77 -1.06 4.50
N TYR A 380 9.42 -0.26 3.50
CA TYR A 380 9.58 1.20 3.56
C TYR A 380 8.82 1.81 4.75
N PHE A 381 7.63 1.29 5.04
CA PHE A 381 6.83 1.68 6.20
C PHE A 381 7.18 0.93 7.48
N GLY A 382 8.28 0.19 7.51
CA GLY A 382 8.80 -0.51 8.70
C GLY A 382 8.09 -1.82 9.02
N GLN A 383 7.48 -2.47 8.02
CA GLN A 383 6.82 -3.78 8.19
C GLN A 383 7.49 -4.86 7.36
N ASN A 384 7.49 -6.09 7.88
CA ASN A 384 7.91 -7.28 7.16
C ASN A 384 6.70 -8.20 6.95
N LEU A 385 6.43 -8.55 5.69
CA LEU A 385 5.26 -9.38 5.35
C LEU A 385 5.42 -10.87 5.71
N GLY A 386 6.61 -11.31 6.10
CA GLY A 386 6.87 -12.72 6.46
C GLY A 386 6.67 -13.72 5.31
N ARG A 387 6.42 -13.25 4.08
CA ARG A 387 6.25 -14.06 2.87
C ARG A 387 7.23 -13.60 1.77
N ALA A 388 7.78 -14.56 1.03
CA ALA A 388 8.70 -14.26 -0.07
C ALA A 388 7.99 -13.82 -1.36
N ASP A 389 6.74 -14.25 -1.55
CA ASP A 389 5.93 -14.06 -2.75
C ASP A 389 4.56 -13.49 -2.38
N CYS A 390 4.11 -12.45 -3.09
CA CYS A 390 2.79 -11.85 -2.85
C CYS A 390 1.70 -12.37 -3.82
N GLY A 391 2.08 -13.02 -4.93
CA GLY A 391 1.15 -13.45 -5.97
C GLY A 391 0.42 -12.30 -6.72
N ALA A 392 0.78 -11.05 -6.46
CA ALA A 392 0.05 -9.87 -6.94
C ALA A 392 0.99 -8.72 -7.37
N CYS A 393 2.15 -9.00 -7.93
CA CYS A 393 3.00 -7.98 -8.54
C CYS A 393 3.77 -8.53 -9.74
N ASP A 394 4.25 -7.63 -10.59
CA ASP A 394 5.01 -7.95 -11.80
C ASP A 394 6.17 -8.94 -11.56
N VAL A 395 6.87 -8.81 -10.43
CA VAL A 395 8.00 -9.67 -10.06
C VAL A 395 7.53 -11.07 -9.64
N CYS A 396 6.53 -11.14 -8.76
CA CYS A 396 6.03 -12.42 -8.23
C CYS A 396 5.21 -13.19 -9.26
N LEU A 397 4.53 -12.49 -10.17
CA LEU A 397 3.81 -13.09 -11.30
C LEU A 397 4.73 -13.50 -12.46
N SER A 398 6.05 -13.31 -12.29
CA SER A 398 7.05 -13.59 -13.34
C SER A 398 6.77 -12.86 -14.66
N GLU A 399 6.17 -11.67 -14.58
CA GLU A 399 5.90 -10.80 -15.73
C GLU A 399 7.17 -10.03 -16.16
N VAL A 400 8.22 -10.00 -15.32
CA VAL A 400 9.51 -9.41 -15.61
C VAL A 400 10.42 -10.47 -16.21
N ASP A 401 10.81 -10.30 -17.47
CA ASP A 401 11.78 -11.19 -18.11
C ASP A 401 13.18 -10.94 -17.55
N LEU A 402 13.71 -11.93 -16.86
CA LEU A 402 15.07 -11.87 -16.31
C LEU A 402 16.13 -12.27 -17.34
N VAL A 403 17.31 -11.69 -17.21
CA VAL A 403 18.48 -12.06 -17.97
C VAL A 403 19.06 -13.35 -17.40
N ALA A 404 19.29 -14.37 -18.23
CA ALA A 404 19.83 -15.65 -17.79
C ALA A 404 21.22 -15.51 -17.17
N ASP A 405 22.10 -14.73 -17.81
CA ASP A 405 23.49 -14.54 -17.42
C ASP A 405 23.71 -13.30 -16.54
N ALA A 406 22.76 -12.99 -15.67
CA ALA A 406 22.77 -11.77 -14.86
C ALA A 406 24.04 -11.58 -14.03
N LEU A 407 24.61 -12.68 -13.47
CA LEU A 407 25.86 -12.64 -12.73
C LEU A 407 27.02 -12.19 -13.61
N VAL A 408 27.19 -12.81 -14.78
CA VAL A 408 28.30 -12.52 -15.71
C VAL A 408 28.20 -11.09 -16.25
N ILE A 409 27.00 -10.64 -16.62
CA ILE A 409 26.76 -9.25 -17.07
C ILE A 409 27.08 -8.27 -15.94
N SER A 410 26.62 -8.53 -14.73
CA SER A 410 26.92 -7.69 -13.58
C SER A 410 28.41 -7.62 -13.28
N GLN A 411 29.11 -8.74 -13.32
CA GLN A 411 30.58 -8.79 -13.14
C GLN A 411 31.30 -7.97 -14.23
N LYS A 412 30.87 -8.04 -15.49
CA LYS A 412 31.43 -7.21 -16.58
C LYS A 412 31.23 -5.72 -16.32
N ILE A 413 30.01 -5.32 -15.88
CA ILE A 413 29.69 -3.92 -15.56
C ILE A 413 30.53 -3.44 -14.38
N LEU A 414 30.51 -4.16 -13.25
CA LEU A 414 31.25 -3.82 -12.04
C LEU A 414 32.77 -3.75 -12.30
N SER A 415 33.31 -4.70 -13.05
CA SER A 415 34.73 -4.71 -13.46
C SER A 415 35.07 -3.49 -14.31
N CYS A 416 34.16 -3.06 -15.19
CA CYS A 416 34.38 -1.85 -16.00
C CYS A 416 34.44 -0.60 -15.11
N VAL A 417 33.53 -0.46 -14.15
CA VAL A 417 33.52 0.66 -13.18
C VAL A 417 34.84 0.72 -12.39
N VAL A 418 35.35 -0.42 -11.90
CA VAL A 418 36.62 -0.50 -11.19
C VAL A 418 37.79 -0.08 -12.11
N ARG A 419 37.83 -0.56 -13.37
CA ARG A 419 38.90 -0.22 -14.33
C ARG A 419 38.83 1.24 -14.78
N LEU A 420 37.66 1.84 -14.76
CA LEU A 420 37.48 3.28 -14.97
C LEU A 420 37.84 4.10 -13.71
N LYS A 421 38.41 3.46 -12.68
CA LYS A 421 38.82 4.06 -11.40
C LYS A 421 37.68 4.82 -10.71
N GLU A 422 36.45 4.34 -10.91
CA GLU A 422 35.21 4.93 -10.32
C GLU A 422 35.03 6.43 -10.66
N GLY A 423 35.69 6.90 -11.72
CA GLY A 423 35.74 8.31 -12.13
C GLY A 423 34.70 8.71 -13.17
N PHE A 424 33.82 7.79 -13.62
CA PHE A 424 32.88 8.02 -14.72
C PHE A 424 31.47 7.60 -14.36
N GLY A 425 30.48 8.25 -15.00
CA GLY A 425 29.07 7.95 -14.80
C GLY A 425 28.57 6.79 -15.69
N GLY A 426 27.31 6.39 -15.46
CA GLY A 426 26.68 5.23 -16.11
C GLY A 426 26.64 5.30 -17.63
N GLU A 427 26.40 6.47 -18.21
CA GLU A 427 26.36 6.64 -19.66
C GLU A 427 27.74 6.35 -20.31
N TYR A 428 28.80 6.89 -19.74
CA TYR A 428 30.15 6.64 -20.23
C TYR A 428 30.57 5.19 -20.05
N THR A 429 30.23 4.59 -18.90
CA THR A 429 30.51 3.17 -18.63
C THR A 429 29.79 2.27 -19.65
N ALA A 430 28.52 2.58 -19.97
CA ALA A 430 27.77 1.86 -20.98
C ALA A 430 28.41 1.97 -22.38
N GLN A 431 28.90 3.15 -22.75
CA GLN A 431 29.63 3.37 -24.03
C GLN A 431 30.90 2.52 -24.12
N VAL A 432 31.69 2.46 -23.05
CA VAL A 432 32.91 1.64 -23.01
C VAL A 432 32.55 0.14 -23.15
N LEU A 433 31.55 -0.33 -22.43
CA LEU A 433 31.10 -1.73 -22.51
C LEU A 433 30.49 -2.12 -23.85
N ALA A 434 29.80 -1.18 -24.51
CA ALA A 434 29.30 -1.36 -25.88
C ALA A 434 30.39 -1.30 -26.97
N GLY A 435 31.63 -0.93 -26.63
CA GLY A 435 32.70 -0.82 -27.60
C GLY A 435 32.64 0.45 -28.46
N SER A 436 32.10 1.54 -27.91
CA SER A 436 31.97 2.82 -28.61
C SER A 436 33.38 3.39 -28.94
N ARG A 437 33.48 4.01 -30.12
CA ARG A 437 34.68 4.71 -30.60
C ARG A 437 34.55 6.24 -30.53
N GLU A 438 33.72 6.73 -29.58
CA GLU A 438 33.62 8.15 -29.36
C GLU A 438 35.00 8.77 -29.00
N GLN A 439 35.28 9.97 -29.51
CA GLN A 439 36.58 10.64 -29.36
C GLN A 439 37.02 10.71 -27.89
N ARG A 440 36.09 10.95 -26.97
CA ARG A 440 36.35 11.01 -25.52
C ARG A 440 36.88 9.69 -24.95
N ILE A 441 36.47 8.53 -25.49
CA ILE A 441 36.94 7.20 -25.06
C ILE A 441 38.37 6.97 -25.56
N LEU A 442 38.63 7.34 -26.80
CA LEU A 442 39.95 7.23 -27.44
C LEU A 442 40.95 8.15 -26.75
N ASP A 443 40.60 9.42 -26.48
CA ASP A 443 41.46 10.39 -25.81
C ASP A 443 41.84 9.95 -24.38
N ASN A 444 40.95 9.25 -23.68
CA ASN A 444 41.25 8.69 -22.37
C ASN A 444 41.95 7.32 -22.42
N GLY A 445 42.14 6.74 -23.60
CA GLY A 445 42.76 5.43 -23.81
C GLY A 445 41.92 4.26 -23.28
N HIS A 446 40.60 4.48 -23.09
CA HIS A 446 39.72 3.46 -22.52
C HIS A 446 39.22 2.40 -23.51
N ASP A 447 39.52 2.59 -24.81
CA ASP A 447 39.43 1.58 -25.86
C ASP A 447 40.43 0.43 -25.67
N LYS A 448 41.48 0.65 -24.85
CA LYS A 448 42.52 -0.36 -24.54
C LYS A 448 42.20 -1.15 -23.27
N LEU A 449 41.15 -0.81 -22.58
CA LEU A 449 40.71 -1.56 -21.38
C LEU A 449 40.20 -2.96 -21.75
N SER A 450 40.56 -3.96 -20.97
CA SER A 450 40.05 -5.34 -21.19
C SER A 450 38.52 -5.44 -21.04
N THR A 451 37.84 -4.40 -20.55
CA THR A 451 36.39 -4.31 -20.46
C THR A 451 35.74 -3.58 -21.64
N TRP A 452 36.53 -2.99 -22.56
CA TRP A 452 35.99 -2.34 -23.74
C TRP A 452 35.36 -3.36 -24.69
N GLY A 453 34.10 -3.12 -25.07
CA GLY A 453 33.34 -3.97 -25.97
C GLY A 453 32.90 -5.31 -25.42
N LEU A 454 33.02 -5.58 -24.09
CA LEU A 454 32.59 -6.85 -23.49
C LEU A 454 31.10 -7.13 -23.62
N LEU A 455 30.30 -6.09 -23.86
CA LEU A 455 28.84 -6.16 -24.09
C LEU A 455 28.47 -5.56 -25.47
N SER A 456 29.37 -5.62 -26.47
CA SER A 456 29.13 -5.07 -27.80
C SER A 456 27.99 -5.73 -28.58
N HIS A 457 27.49 -6.90 -28.13
CA HIS A 457 26.32 -7.60 -28.66
C HIS A 457 25.00 -7.09 -28.07
N GLU A 458 25.06 -6.25 -27.05
CA GLU A 458 23.93 -5.62 -26.43
C GLU A 458 23.79 -4.14 -26.85
N ASP A 459 22.56 -3.63 -26.88
CA ASP A 459 22.39 -2.21 -27.17
C ASP A 459 22.78 -1.34 -25.95
N LYS A 460 23.31 -0.16 -26.23
CA LYS A 460 23.78 0.77 -25.19
C LYS A 460 22.71 1.13 -24.16
N LYS A 461 21.46 1.17 -24.57
CA LYS A 461 20.35 1.48 -23.68
C LYS A 461 20.12 0.35 -22.67
N SER A 462 20.15 -0.90 -23.11
CA SER A 462 20.08 -2.08 -22.24
C SER A 462 21.20 -2.11 -21.21
N ILE A 463 22.45 -1.85 -21.65
CA ILE A 463 23.60 -1.79 -20.72
C ILE A 463 23.39 -0.67 -19.68
N ARG A 464 22.89 0.49 -20.11
CA ARG A 464 22.60 1.60 -19.23
C ARG A 464 21.51 1.24 -18.22
N ASP A 465 20.44 0.58 -18.66
CA ASP A 465 19.36 0.12 -17.81
C ASP A 465 19.85 -0.89 -16.75
N TRP A 466 20.74 -1.81 -17.10
CA TRP A 466 21.35 -2.75 -16.15
C TRP A 466 22.25 -2.05 -15.14
N ILE A 467 23.01 -1.02 -15.54
CA ILE A 467 23.77 -0.19 -14.60
C ILE A 467 22.84 0.45 -13.56
N GLU A 468 21.73 1.05 -13.98
CA GLU A 468 20.75 1.64 -13.06
C GLU A 468 20.11 0.58 -12.15
N GLN A 469 19.82 -0.62 -12.65
CA GLN A 469 19.32 -1.72 -11.84
C GLN A 469 20.35 -2.18 -10.78
N LEU A 470 21.62 -2.19 -11.10
CA LEU A 470 22.69 -2.51 -10.13
C LEU A 470 22.86 -1.40 -9.08
N VAL A 471 22.62 -0.13 -9.45
CA VAL A 471 22.56 0.98 -8.48
C VAL A 471 21.35 0.82 -7.56
N GLY A 472 20.16 0.56 -8.10
CA GLY A 472 18.93 0.37 -7.31
C GLY A 472 18.97 -0.86 -6.39
N GLN A 473 19.77 -1.89 -6.73
CA GLN A 473 20.02 -3.06 -5.89
C GLN A 473 21.17 -2.85 -4.88
N GLY A 474 21.83 -1.69 -4.90
CA GLY A 474 22.90 -1.35 -3.97
C GLY A 474 24.26 -1.99 -4.29
N TYR A 475 24.45 -2.57 -5.48
CA TYR A 475 25.75 -3.09 -5.92
C TYR A 475 26.68 -2.01 -6.51
N LEU A 476 26.09 -0.95 -7.05
CA LEU A 476 26.74 0.30 -7.44
C LEU A 476 26.17 1.46 -6.63
N ALA A 477 26.97 2.49 -6.41
CA ALA A 477 26.54 3.74 -5.79
C ALA A 477 26.86 4.94 -6.72
N ASN A 478 25.93 5.86 -6.79
CA ASN A 478 26.13 7.16 -7.42
C ASN A 478 26.90 8.08 -6.46
N GLN A 479 28.08 8.53 -6.84
CA GLN A 479 28.90 9.48 -6.07
C GLN A 479 28.90 10.86 -6.72
N PRO A 480 28.58 11.94 -5.98
CA PRO A 480 28.68 13.29 -6.50
C PRO A 480 30.15 13.67 -6.64
N PHE A 481 30.52 14.14 -7.82
CA PHE A 481 31.86 14.66 -8.12
C PHE A 481 31.74 16.10 -8.60
N ARG A 482 32.44 17.05 -7.95
CA ARG A 482 32.46 18.46 -8.31
C ARG A 482 33.74 18.77 -9.08
N ARG A 483 33.62 19.42 -10.25
CA ARG A 483 34.75 20.00 -11.00
C ARG A 483 34.41 21.45 -11.33
N GLY A 484 34.95 22.37 -10.55
CA GLY A 484 34.57 23.79 -10.60
C GLY A 484 33.10 23.96 -10.12
N GLU A 485 32.34 24.76 -10.84
CA GLU A 485 30.92 24.98 -10.55
C GLU A 485 29.98 23.84 -11.01
N LYS A 486 30.49 22.89 -11.79
CA LYS A 486 29.69 21.80 -12.34
C LYS A 486 29.73 20.57 -11.44
N SER A 487 28.55 20.06 -11.09
CA SER A 487 28.41 18.79 -10.38
C SER A 487 28.16 17.66 -11.39
N TYR A 488 28.90 16.57 -11.25
CA TYR A 488 28.80 15.35 -12.04
C TYR A 488 28.50 14.17 -11.10
N THR A 489 27.96 13.10 -11.65
CA THR A 489 27.76 11.85 -10.91
C THR A 489 28.66 10.78 -11.50
N THR A 490 29.47 10.14 -10.67
CA THR A 490 30.28 8.98 -11.02
C THR A 490 29.73 7.73 -10.35
N LEU A 491 30.15 6.55 -10.81
CA LEU A 491 29.79 5.26 -10.24
C LEU A 491 30.91 4.73 -9.35
N ALA A 492 30.55 4.16 -8.20
CA ALA A 492 31.47 3.41 -7.34
C ALA A 492 30.90 2.03 -7.02
N VAL A 493 31.78 1.04 -6.85
CA VAL A 493 31.41 -0.32 -6.47
C VAL A 493 31.29 -0.41 -4.96
N THR A 494 30.11 -0.80 -4.47
CA THR A 494 29.84 -0.97 -3.04
C THR A 494 30.50 -2.23 -2.46
N PRO A 495 30.55 -2.40 -1.12
CA PRO A 495 30.98 -3.67 -0.50
C PRO A 495 30.16 -4.87 -1.02
N GLU A 496 28.83 -4.71 -1.19
CA GLU A 496 27.95 -5.75 -1.76
C GLU A 496 28.26 -5.99 -3.26
N GLY A 497 28.60 -4.95 -4.02
CA GLY A 497 29.04 -5.09 -5.41
C GLY A 497 30.36 -5.90 -5.51
N ARG A 498 31.24 -5.80 -4.53
CA ARG A 498 32.47 -6.62 -4.47
C ARG A 498 32.17 -8.10 -4.23
N ARG A 499 31.10 -8.43 -3.51
CA ARG A 499 30.62 -9.82 -3.34
C ARG A 499 30.10 -10.39 -4.65
N VAL A 500 29.43 -9.56 -5.47
CA VAL A 500 29.02 -9.96 -6.83
C VAL A 500 30.25 -10.25 -7.71
N LEU A 501 31.29 -9.41 -7.66
CA LEU A 501 32.55 -9.65 -8.40
C LEU A 501 33.18 -10.99 -8.04
N LYS A 502 33.08 -11.43 -6.77
CA LYS A 502 33.56 -12.73 -6.29
C LYS A 502 32.61 -13.90 -6.61
N GLY A 503 31.42 -13.63 -7.14
CA GLY A 503 30.41 -14.67 -7.40
C GLY A 503 29.66 -15.16 -6.17
N GLU A 504 29.78 -14.48 -5.03
CA GLU A 504 29.09 -14.83 -3.77
C GLU A 504 27.58 -14.47 -3.81
N VAL A 505 27.22 -13.50 -4.65
CA VAL A 505 25.85 -13.00 -4.80
C VAL A 505 25.52 -12.85 -6.28
N THR A 506 24.33 -13.29 -6.69
CA THR A 506 23.85 -13.15 -8.06
C THR A 506 22.78 -12.05 -8.10
N PRO A 507 23.07 -10.90 -8.76
CA PRO A 507 22.06 -9.85 -9.01
C PRO A 507 20.94 -10.36 -9.90
N ARG A 508 19.78 -9.69 -9.84
CA ARG A 508 18.70 -9.87 -10.81
C ARG A 508 18.77 -8.74 -11.83
N LEU A 509 18.77 -9.05 -13.12
CA LEU A 509 18.69 -8.08 -14.20
C LEU A 509 17.46 -8.38 -15.07
N ALA A 510 16.64 -7.36 -15.30
CA ALA A 510 15.52 -7.44 -16.21
C ALA A 510 15.99 -7.21 -17.65
N LYS A 511 15.40 -7.94 -18.59
CA LYS A 511 15.54 -7.65 -20.01
C LYS A 511 14.77 -6.36 -20.33
N PRO A 512 15.23 -5.58 -21.33
CA PRO A 512 14.46 -4.45 -21.84
C PRO A 512 13.08 -4.90 -22.27
N ALA A 513 12.05 -4.14 -21.92
CA ALA A 513 10.67 -4.50 -22.20
C ALA A 513 10.45 -4.68 -23.71
N LYS A 514 10.24 -5.93 -24.14
CA LYS A 514 9.66 -6.24 -25.45
C LYS A 514 8.16 -6.41 -25.24
N THR A 515 7.36 -5.91 -26.20
CA THR A 515 5.90 -6.06 -26.25
C THR A 515 5.49 -7.51 -26.00
N ARG A 516 4.79 -7.79 -24.92
CA ARG A 516 4.38 -9.13 -24.51
C ARG A 516 2.86 -9.32 -24.62
N LYS A 517 2.47 -10.51 -25.06
CA LYS A 517 1.08 -11.01 -25.07
C LYS A 517 0.62 -11.33 -23.64
N GLU A 518 -0.64 -11.08 -23.41
CA GLU A 518 -1.45 -11.18 -22.20
C GLU A 518 -1.05 -12.21 -21.14
N ALA A 519 -0.96 -11.78 -19.89
CA ALA A 519 -0.99 -12.65 -18.71
C ALA A 519 -2.41 -12.72 -18.14
N LYS A 520 -2.90 -13.95 -17.91
CA LYS A 520 -4.22 -14.23 -17.34
C LYS A 520 -4.22 -13.93 -15.83
N VAL A 521 -4.67 -12.76 -15.42
CA VAL A 521 -4.99 -12.47 -14.03
C VAL A 521 -6.32 -11.74 -13.98
N ALA A 522 -7.42 -12.47 -13.85
CA ALA A 522 -8.73 -11.91 -13.49
C ALA A 522 -9.82 -12.97 -13.29
N THR A 523 -9.48 -14.27 -13.13
CA THR A 523 -10.50 -15.32 -13.19
C THR A 523 -11.17 -15.58 -11.83
N ALA A 524 -10.45 -15.46 -10.73
CA ALA A 524 -10.96 -15.85 -9.40
C ALA A 524 -12.06 -14.91 -8.85
N SER A 525 -12.00 -13.61 -9.12
CA SER A 525 -12.98 -12.64 -8.57
C SER A 525 -14.37 -12.70 -9.23
N TRP A 526 -14.47 -13.36 -10.38
CA TRP A 526 -15.73 -13.53 -11.13
C TRP A 526 -16.32 -14.93 -11.04
N GLU A 527 -15.73 -15.81 -10.24
CA GLU A 527 -16.24 -17.17 -10.09
C GLU A 527 -17.65 -17.18 -9.47
N GLY A 528 -18.60 -17.81 -10.15
CA GLY A 528 -20.01 -17.87 -9.75
C GLY A 528 -20.81 -16.58 -9.93
N VAL A 529 -20.23 -15.49 -10.43
CA VAL A 529 -20.92 -14.22 -10.69
C VAL A 529 -21.48 -14.20 -12.11
N ASP A 530 -22.79 -14.01 -12.27
CA ASP A 530 -23.40 -13.74 -13.56
C ASP A 530 -23.07 -12.31 -14.03
N ARG A 531 -22.26 -12.20 -15.08
CA ARG A 531 -21.82 -10.89 -15.59
C ARG A 531 -22.94 -10.07 -16.21
N GLY A 532 -23.92 -10.73 -16.85
CA GLY A 532 -25.06 -10.04 -17.44
C GLY A 532 -25.96 -9.42 -16.38
N LEU A 533 -26.26 -10.17 -15.31
CA LEU A 533 -27.00 -9.65 -14.16
C LEU A 533 -26.22 -8.53 -13.45
N PHE A 534 -24.91 -8.67 -13.31
CA PHE A 534 -24.09 -7.61 -12.73
C PHE A 534 -24.21 -6.29 -13.53
N GLU A 535 -24.16 -6.34 -14.86
CA GLU A 535 -24.33 -5.14 -15.70
C GLU A 535 -25.76 -4.60 -15.63
N ALA A 536 -26.79 -5.45 -15.60
CA ALA A 536 -28.17 -5.01 -15.41
C ALA A 536 -28.36 -4.28 -14.07
N LEU A 537 -27.76 -4.79 -13.00
CA LEU A 537 -27.75 -4.14 -11.69
C LEU A 537 -26.96 -2.82 -11.70
N ARG A 538 -25.87 -2.70 -12.46
CA ARG A 538 -25.14 -1.43 -12.64
C ARG A 538 -26.01 -0.38 -13.32
N VAL A 539 -26.73 -0.75 -14.36
CA VAL A 539 -27.66 0.15 -15.07
C VAL A 539 -28.77 0.63 -14.13
N TRP A 540 -29.40 -0.28 -13.41
CA TRP A 540 -30.41 0.03 -12.40
C TRP A 540 -29.86 0.97 -11.31
N ARG A 541 -28.69 0.65 -10.77
CA ARG A 541 -28.01 1.47 -9.75
C ARG A 541 -27.77 2.89 -10.24
N LYS A 542 -27.33 3.06 -11.49
CA LYS A 542 -27.11 4.36 -12.10
C LYS A 542 -28.40 5.17 -12.16
N ALA A 543 -29.50 4.57 -12.63
CA ALA A 543 -30.81 5.22 -12.69
C ALA A 543 -31.29 5.66 -11.29
N LYS A 544 -31.12 4.80 -10.26
CA LYS A 544 -31.49 5.15 -8.87
C LYS A 544 -30.62 6.23 -8.27
N SER A 545 -29.35 6.27 -8.63
CA SER A 545 -28.42 7.32 -8.19
C SER A 545 -28.79 8.69 -8.78
N GLU A 546 -29.19 8.72 -10.06
CA GLU A 546 -29.66 9.93 -10.75
C GLU A 546 -30.99 10.43 -10.15
N GLU A 547 -31.94 9.53 -9.86
CA GLU A 547 -33.22 9.85 -9.22
C GLU A 547 -33.02 10.51 -7.85
N ARG A 548 -32.05 10.05 -7.07
CA ARG A 548 -31.78 10.53 -5.69
C ARG A 548 -30.69 11.61 -5.61
N GLY A 549 -30.02 11.92 -6.70
CA GLY A 549 -28.93 12.91 -6.74
C GLY A 549 -27.69 12.52 -5.92
N ILE A 550 -27.44 11.22 -5.74
CA ILE A 550 -26.31 10.65 -4.98
C ILE A 550 -25.39 9.83 -5.87
N PRO A 551 -24.09 9.67 -5.54
CA PRO A 551 -23.18 8.83 -6.30
C PRO A 551 -23.62 7.37 -6.38
N PRO A 552 -23.43 6.67 -7.52
CA PRO A 552 -23.86 5.28 -7.70
C PRO A 552 -23.32 4.30 -6.65
N PHE A 553 -22.07 4.45 -6.24
CA PHE A 553 -21.44 3.58 -5.24
C PHE A 553 -22.00 3.76 -3.81
N VAL A 554 -22.71 4.86 -3.55
CA VAL A 554 -23.43 5.09 -2.29
C VAL A 554 -24.70 4.26 -2.23
N VAL A 555 -25.40 4.07 -3.37
CA VAL A 555 -26.54 3.15 -3.47
C VAL A 555 -26.06 1.74 -3.14
N PHE A 556 -25.18 1.16 -3.99
CA PHE A 556 -24.50 -0.11 -3.73
C PHE A 556 -23.07 -0.09 -4.31
N GLY A 557 -22.09 -0.62 -3.55
CA GLY A 557 -20.75 -0.86 -4.06
C GLY A 557 -20.70 -2.01 -5.09
N ASP A 558 -19.66 -2.06 -5.92
CA ASP A 558 -19.50 -3.14 -6.91
C ASP A 558 -19.38 -4.53 -6.24
N ALA A 559 -18.78 -4.61 -5.04
CA ALA A 559 -18.73 -5.84 -4.25
C ALA A 559 -20.13 -6.35 -3.93
N THR A 560 -21.03 -5.46 -3.47
CA THR A 560 -22.45 -5.78 -3.21
C THR A 560 -23.16 -6.23 -4.48
N LEU A 561 -22.95 -5.54 -5.62
CA LEU A 561 -23.56 -5.95 -6.89
C LEU A 561 -23.07 -7.32 -7.37
N ARG A 562 -21.79 -7.67 -7.14
CA ARG A 562 -21.27 -9.00 -7.45
C ARG A 562 -21.88 -10.08 -6.57
N GLU A 563 -22.08 -9.83 -5.30
CA GLU A 563 -22.79 -10.76 -4.40
C GLU A 563 -24.25 -10.94 -4.81
N LEU A 564 -24.96 -9.86 -5.15
CA LEU A 564 -26.31 -9.92 -5.69
C LEU A 564 -26.39 -10.76 -6.98
N ALA A 565 -25.43 -10.58 -7.90
CA ALA A 565 -25.36 -11.33 -9.15
C ALA A 565 -24.92 -12.80 -8.93
N ARG A 566 -24.26 -13.11 -7.83
CA ARG A 566 -23.85 -14.47 -7.45
C ARG A 566 -24.99 -15.23 -6.78
N TYR A 567 -25.59 -14.67 -5.73
CA TYR A 567 -26.57 -15.35 -4.87
C TYR A 567 -28.01 -15.18 -5.34
N ARG A 568 -28.33 -14.13 -6.07
CA ARG A 568 -29.63 -13.88 -6.72
C ARG A 568 -30.81 -13.99 -5.77
N PRO A 569 -30.84 -13.17 -4.69
CA PRO A 569 -31.91 -13.22 -3.68
C PRO A 569 -33.29 -12.93 -4.29
N SER A 570 -34.32 -13.70 -3.92
CA SER A 570 -35.71 -13.53 -4.37
C SER A 570 -36.61 -12.81 -3.35
N GLY A 571 -36.09 -12.39 -2.20
CA GLY A 571 -36.87 -11.73 -1.16
C GLY A 571 -36.04 -10.83 -0.27
N ILE A 572 -36.73 -10.03 0.54
CA ILE A 572 -36.10 -9.06 1.45
C ILE A 572 -35.23 -9.74 2.52
N GLU A 573 -35.64 -10.89 3.03
CA GLU A 573 -34.88 -11.63 4.05
C GLU A 573 -33.54 -12.14 3.49
N SER A 574 -33.57 -12.77 2.30
CA SER A 574 -32.36 -13.24 1.63
C SER A 574 -31.48 -12.07 1.16
N LEU A 575 -32.06 -10.92 0.84
CA LEU A 575 -31.34 -9.70 0.49
C LEU A 575 -30.51 -9.14 1.68
N GLN A 576 -31.02 -9.22 2.91
CA GLN A 576 -30.34 -8.75 4.10
C GLN A 576 -29.09 -9.55 4.48
N SER A 577 -28.93 -10.76 3.94
CA SER A 577 -27.71 -11.56 4.09
C SER A 577 -26.56 -11.09 3.19
N ILE A 578 -26.84 -10.24 2.18
CA ILE A 578 -25.85 -9.70 1.26
C ILE A 578 -25.02 -8.59 1.92
N HIS A 579 -23.73 -8.70 1.82
CA HIS A 579 -22.82 -7.71 2.40
C HIS A 579 -23.03 -6.30 1.82
N GLY A 580 -23.08 -5.31 2.72
CA GLY A 580 -23.29 -3.89 2.35
C GLY A 580 -24.76 -3.51 2.20
N ILE A 581 -25.71 -4.40 2.53
CA ILE A 581 -27.15 -4.13 2.57
C ILE A 581 -27.64 -4.15 4.02
N GLY A 582 -27.61 -2.99 4.67
CA GLY A 582 -28.21 -2.80 5.99
C GLY A 582 -29.71 -2.52 5.92
N GLN A 583 -30.37 -2.43 7.08
CA GLN A 583 -31.83 -2.22 7.20
C GLN A 583 -32.32 -1.02 6.37
N LYS A 584 -31.60 0.13 6.40
CA LYS A 584 -31.98 1.32 5.64
C LYS A 584 -31.94 1.07 4.14
N LYS A 585 -30.86 0.50 3.61
CA LYS A 585 -30.73 0.19 2.17
C LYS A 585 -31.69 -0.90 1.71
N SER A 586 -32.00 -1.87 2.58
CA SER A 586 -33.04 -2.88 2.32
C SER A 586 -34.42 -2.24 2.23
N ALA A 587 -34.74 -1.29 3.11
CA ALA A 587 -36.01 -0.57 3.07
C ALA A 587 -36.09 0.37 1.85
N ASP A 588 -35.00 1.08 1.51
CA ASP A 588 -34.95 2.08 0.47
C ASP A 588 -34.90 1.49 -0.96
N TYR A 589 -34.26 0.34 -1.14
CA TYR A 589 -33.93 -0.23 -2.48
C TYR A 589 -34.30 -1.70 -2.62
N GLY A 590 -34.67 -2.40 -1.53
CA GLY A 590 -34.80 -3.85 -1.51
C GLY A 590 -35.82 -4.38 -2.50
N ALA A 591 -37.02 -3.79 -2.56
CA ALA A 591 -38.07 -4.20 -3.48
C ALA A 591 -37.63 -4.02 -4.95
N ASP A 592 -37.03 -2.90 -5.27
CA ASP A 592 -36.62 -2.57 -6.64
C ASP A 592 -35.51 -3.49 -7.12
N VAL A 593 -34.47 -3.75 -6.29
CA VAL A 593 -33.35 -4.60 -6.68
C VAL A 593 -33.75 -6.06 -6.84
N VAL A 594 -34.65 -6.56 -5.97
CA VAL A 594 -35.21 -7.90 -6.10
C VAL A 594 -36.01 -8.02 -7.42
N ALA A 595 -36.82 -7.04 -7.77
CA ALA A 595 -37.57 -7.03 -9.02
C ALA A 595 -36.65 -7.09 -10.26
N VAL A 596 -35.51 -6.37 -10.25
CA VAL A 596 -34.50 -6.44 -11.30
C VAL A 596 -33.91 -7.85 -11.42
N ILE A 597 -33.55 -8.46 -10.27
CA ILE A 597 -32.98 -9.81 -10.23
C ILE A 597 -34.00 -10.82 -10.77
N GLU A 598 -35.26 -10.74 -10.31
CA GLU A 598 -36.33 -11.65 -10.76
C GLU A 598 -36.61 -11.54 -12.27
N SER A 599 -36.72 -10.32 -12.79
CA SER A 599 -36.91 -10.09 -14.22
C SER A 599 -35.80 -10.70 -15.04
N TYR A 600 -34.55 -10.39 -14.70
CA TYR A 600 -33.37 -10.88 -15.38
C TYR A 600 -33.27 -12.42 -15.32
N CYS A 601 -33.47 -13.01 -14.13
CA CYS A 601 -33.40 -14.46 -13.96
C CYS A 601 -34.49 -15.19 -14.73
N ARG A 602 -35.71 -14.62 -14.78
CA ARG A 602 -36.80 -15.16 -15.58
C ARG A 602 -36.53 -15.11 -17.06
N GLU A 603 -36.04 -13.97 -17.58
CA GLU A 603 -35.74 -13.77 -19.00
C GLU A 603 -34.60 -14.68 -19.49
N ASN A 604 -33.63 -14.97 -18.63
CA ASN A 604 -32.45 -15.77 -18.97
C ASN A 604 -32.52 -17.21 -18.45
N SER A 605 -33.64 -17.64 -17.84
CA SER A 605 -33.85 -19.00 -17.28
C SER A 605 -32.75 -19.37 -16.27
N ILE A 606 -32.36 -18.45 -15.40
CA ILE A 606 -31.31 -18.64 -14.39
C ILE A 606 -31.93 -18.86 -13.03
N GLU A 607 -31.37 -19.80 -12.26
CA GLU A 607 -31.84 -20.15 -10.90
C GLU A 607 -31.56 -19.01 -9.91
N MET A 608 -32.54 -18.78 -9.01
CA MET A 608 -32.46 -17.80 -7.94
C MET A 608 -32.17 -18.47 -6.58
N ASN A 609 -31.84 -17.67 -5.56
CA ASN A 609 -31.56 -18.14 -4.20
C ASN A 609 -30.46 -19.20 -4.13
N ILE A 610 -29.36 -18.98 -4.83
CA ILE A 610 -28.17 -19.82 -4.66
C ILE A 610 -27.73 -19.65 -3.22
N ALA A 611 -27.77 -20.76 -2.45
CA ALA A 611 -27.41 -20.73 -1.04
C ALA A 611 -25.99 -20.24 -0.86
N ALA A 612 -25.82 -19.14 -0.11
CA ALA A 612 -24.52 -18.82 0.43
C ALA A 612 -24.12 -19.96 1.38
N PRO A 613 -22.90 -20.48 1.31
CA PRO A 613 -22.44 -21.47 2.29
C PRO A 613 -22.64 -20.91 3.69
N PRO A 614 -23.21 -21.66 4.65
CA PRO A 614 -23.46 -21.19 5.99
C PRO A 614 -22.14 -20.77 6.64
N GLY A 615 -21.99 -19.48 6.99
CA GLY A 615 -20.83 -18.95 7.71
C GLY A 615 -19.76 -18.23 6.87
N GLU A 616 -19.91 -18.05 5.56
CA GLU A 616 -18.86 -17.40 4.74
C GLU A 616 -18.77 -15.86 4.84
N GLY A 617 -19.65 -15.21 5.58
CA GLY A 617 -19.61 -13.74 5.74
C GLY A 617 -18.37 -13.21 6.48
N THR A 618 -17.84 -13.95 7.43
CA THR A 618 -16.68 -13.57 8.24
C THR A 618 -15.49 -14.50 8.00
N GLU A 619 -15.69 -15.80 7.99
CA GLU A 619 -14.62 -16.79 7.79
C GLU A 619 -14.07 -16.82 6.35
N GLN A 620 -14.87 -16.50 5.34
CA GLN A 620 -14.37 -16.43 3.95
C GLN A 620 -13.64 -15.12 3.66
N ARG A 621 -13.92 -14.05 4.40
CA ARG A 621 -13.06 -12.85 4.43
C ARG A 621 -11.75 -13.11 5.15
N GLU A 622 -11.80 -13.81 6.25
CA GLU A 622 -10.58 -14.34 6.90
C GLU A 622 -9.92 -15.39 5.99
N ARG A 623 -10.67 -16.24 5.28
CA ARG A 623 -10.13 -17.20 4.31
C ARG A 623 -9.75 -16.56 2.97
N ASN A 624 -10.40 -15.52 2.47
CA ASN A 624 -9.94 -14.79 1.28
C ASN A 624 -8.89 -13.73 1.62
N MET A 625 -8.87 -13.17 2.81
CA MET A 625 -7.67 -12.56 3.40
C MET A 625 -6.61 -13.60 3.79
N ALA A 626 -7.02 -14.82 4.16
CA ALA A 626 -6.16 -15.97 4.42
C ALA A 626 -5.92 -16.84 3.17
N ALA A 627 -6.73 -16.82 2.12
CA ALA A 627 -6.46 -17.47 0.83
C ALA A 627 -5.57 -16.62 -0.09
N ALA A 628 -5.36 -15.34 0.25
CA ALA A 628 -4.15 -14.61 -0.13
C ALA A 628 -2.91 -15.03 0.71
N ILE A 629 -3.09 -15.84 1.74
CA ILE A 629 -2.01 -16.55 2.41
C ILE A 629 -1.65 -17.74 1.50
N PRO A 630 -0.42 -17.85 0.98
CA PRO A 630 -0.03 -18.98 0.14
C PRO A 630 -0.33 -20.29 0.87
N LYS A 631 -0.69 -21.34 0.14
CA LYS A 631 -0.86 -22.72 0.68
C LYS A 631 0.28 -23.16 1.62
N SER A 632 1.44 -22.48 1.60
CA SER A 632 2.57 -22.66 2.50
C SER A 632 2.31 -22.21 3.95
N SER A 633 1.44 -21.25 4.22
CA SER A 633 1.18 -20.78 5.60
C SER A 633 0.13 -21.64 6.31
N VAL A 634 -0.89 -22.10 5.58
CA VAL A 634 -1.85 -23.09 6.12
C VAL A 634 -1.11 -24.39 6.45
N SER A 635 -0.22 -24.83 5.57
CA SER A 635 0.63 -25.99 5.83
C SER A 635 1.59 -25.75 6.98
N ARG A 636 2.09 -24.53 7.18
CA ARG A 636 2.96 -24.18 8.31
C ARG A 636 2.19 -24.13 9.63
N SER A 637 1.02 -23.53 9.67
CA SER A 637 0.18 -23.50 10.88
C SER A 637 -0.26 -24.89 11.28
N LEU A 638 -0.71 -25.71 10.32
CA LEU A 638 -1.02 -27.12 10.55
C LEU A 638 0.21 -27.90 11.05
N ALA A 639 1.39 -27.67 10.47
CA ALA A 639 2.62 -28.27 10.92
C ALA A 639 2.95 -27.87 12.37
N PHE A 640 2.77 -26.61 12.73
CA PHE A 640 3.03 -26.11 14.09
C PHE A 640 2.04 -26.71 15.11
N GLU A 641 0.75 -26.82 14.79
CA GLU A 641 -0.23 -27.53 15.64
C GLU A 641 0.12 -29.00 15.84
N MET A 642 0.59 -29.67 14.78
CA MET A 642 0.98 -31.07 14.84
C MET A 642 2.29 -31.23 15.63
N PHE A 643 3.27 -30.33 15.49
CA PHE A 643 4.50 -30.35 16.29
C PHE A 643 4.23 -30.09 17.78
N ALA A 644 3.32 -29.20 18.09
CA ALA A 644 2.83 -28.94 19.46
C ALA A 644 2.18 -30.19 20.08
N GLN A 645 1.65 -31.10 19.26
CA GLN A 645 1.11 -32.40 19.67
C GLN A 645 2.20 -33.54 19.71
N GLY A 646 3.46 -33.20 19.44
CA GLY A 646 4.56 -34.16 19.42
C GLY A 646 4.59 -35.08 18.20
N LYS A 647 3.96 -34.68 17.08
CA LYS A 647 3.95 -35.47 15.86
C LYS A 647 5.32 -35.49 15.17
N SER A 648 5.62 -36.61 14.50
CA SER A 648 6.86 -36.81 13.77
C SER A 648 6.89 -35.99 12.47
N LEU A 649 8.10 -35.76 11.92
CA LEU A 649 8.30 -35.12 10.62
C LEU A 649 7.53 -35.83 9.50
N GLU A 650 7.42 -37.16 9.57
CA GLU A 650 6.75 -37.98 8.55
C GLU A 650 5.25 -37.81 8.60
N GLU A 651 4.62 -37.83 9.77
CA GLU A 651 3.19 -37.53 9.97
C GLU A 651 2.82 -36.12 9.48
N VAL A 652 3.66 -35.13 9.78
CA VAL A 652 3.47 -33.74 9.34
C VAL A 652 3.68 -33.62 7.84
N ARG A 653 4.60 -34.34 7.25
CA ARG A 653 4.81 -34.37 5.79
C ARG A 653 3.58 -34.93 5.07
N GLU A 654 3.02 -36.04 5.53
CA GLU A 654 1.81 -36.62 4.98
C GLU A 654 0.60 -35.69 5.09
N ALA A 655 0.39 -35.10 6.25
CA ALA A 655 -0.74 -34.19 6.50
C ALA A 655 -0.64 -32.86 5.72
N THR A 656 0.57 -32.35 5.52
CA THR A 656 0.78 -31.05 4.84
C THR A 656 1.02 -31.19 3.34
N GLY A 657 1.34 -32.38 2.83
CA GLY A 657 1.70 -32.64 1.43
C GLY A 657 2.98 -31.89 0.98
N ARG A 658 3.89 -31.57 1.91
CA ARG A 658 5.11 -30.78 1.64
C ARG A 658 6.35 -31.66 1.55
N ALA A 659 7.38 -31.16 0.85
CA ALA A 659 8.68 -31.81 0.79
C ALA A 659 9.32 -31.86 2.20
N GLU A 660 10.07 -32.89 2.48
CA GLU A 660 10.73 -33.15 3.77
C GLU A 660 11.60 -31.95 4.22
N SER A 661 12.35 -31.35 3.30
CA SER A 661 13.14 -30.15 3.59
C SER A 661 12.31 -28.96 4.07
N THR A 662 11.10 -28.79 3.52
CA THR A 662 10.16 -27.71 3.90
C THR A 662 9.54 -27.99 5.27
N VAL A 663 9.23 -29.25 5.58
CA VAL A 663 8.70 -29.65 6.89
C VAL A 663 9.79 -29.52 7.97
N GLY A 664 11.03 -29.81 7.63
CA GLY A 664 12.19 -29.56 8.47
C GLY A 664 12.42 -28.08 8.77
N ASP A 665 12.20 -27.19 7.78
CA ASP A 665 12.20 -25.75 7.99
C ASP A 665 11.08 -25.27 8.92
N TYR A 666 9.89 -25.88 8.82
CA TYR A 666 8.78 -25.60 9.73
C TYR A 666 9.07 -26.04 11.16
N LEU A 667 9.69 -27.19 11.33
CA LEU A 667 10.04 -27.70 12.65
C LEU A 667 11.12 -26.84 13.31
N ALA A 668 12.18 -26.46 12.60
CA ALA A 668 13.20 -25.56 13.13
C ALA A 668 12.59 -24.20 13.56
N ALA A 669 11.71 -23.63 12.75
CA ALA A 669 11.02 -22.40 13.10
C ALA A 669 10.05 -22.54 14.29
N PHE A 670 9.40 -23.70 14.45
CA PHE A 670 8.57 -24.02 15.61
C PHE A 670 9.42 -24.11 16.89
N ILE A 671 10.55 -24.81 16.83
CA ILE A 671 11.51 -24.96 17.95
C ILE A 671 12.02 -23.56 18.38
N GLU A 672 12.42 -22.71 17.43
CA GLU A 672 12.90 -21.35 17.72
C GLU A 672 11.79 -20.49 18.36
N GLN A 673 10.54 -20.61 17.90
CA GLN A 673 9.40 -19.84 18.41
C GLN A 673 8.98 -20.27 19.82
N GLU A 674 8.95 -21.58 20.09
CA GLU A 674 8.53 -22.14 21.37
C GLU A 674 9.68 -22.24 22.41
N GLY A 675 10.90 -21.84 22.01
CA GLY A 675 12.05 -21.85 22.90
C GLY A 675 12.49 -23.26 23.32
N ILE A 676 12.26 -24.28 22.49
CA ILE A 676 12.57 -25.69 22.81
C ILE A 676 14.07 -25.91 22.78
N CYS A 677 14.63 -26.40 23.88
CA CYS A 677 16.06 -26.65 24.03
C CYS A 677 16.44 -28.14 23.86
N ASP A 678 15.48 -29.06 24.01
CA ASP A 678 15.67 -30.50 23.90
C ASP A 678 14.98 -31.03 22.62
N PRO A 679 15.73 -31.56 21.64
CA PRO A 679 15.17 -32.10 20.41
C PRO A 679 14.65 -33.53 20.51
N GLY A 680 14.62 -34.16 21.71
CA GLY A 680 14.38 -35.59 21.92
C GLY A 680 13.16 -36.20 21.25
N THR A 681 12.15 -35.38 20.88
CA THR A 681 10.98 -35.82 20.10
C THR A 681 11.30 -36.04 18.62
N TRP A 682 12.28 -35.36 18.04
CA TRP A 682 12.54 -35.32 16.58
C TRP A 682 13.96 -35.74 16.18
N VAL A 683 14.93 -35.72 17.13
CA VAL A 683 16.32 -36.14 16.90
C VAL A 683 16.77 -37.00 18.06
N GLU A 684 17.24 -38.18 17.75
CA GLU A 684 17.76 -39.12 18.76
C GLU A 684 18.95 -38.52 19.52
N GLU A 685 19.07 -38.77 20.81
CA GLU A 685 20.06 -38.15 21.70
C GLU A 685 21.51 -38.44 21.26
N GLU A 686 21.81 -39.64 20.75
CA GLU A 686 23.12 -39.96 20.17
C GLU A 686 23.43 -39.10 18.91
N VAL A 687 22.43 -38.88 18.08
CA VAL A 687 22.56 -38.07 16.87
C VAL A 687 22.73 -36.60 17.24
N PHE A 688 21.96 -36.12 18.21
CA PHE A 688 22.08 -34.77 18.72
C PHE A 688 23.44 -34.45 19.29
N GLU A 689 24.00 -35.37 20.10
CA GLU A 689 25.31 -35.21 20.72
C GLU A 689 26.43 -35.18 19.66
N ARG A 690 26.35 -36.00 18.61
CA ARG A 690 27.29 -35.96 17.48
C ARG A 690 27.21 -34.63 16.71
N ILE A 691 26.00 -34.10 16.50
CA ILE A 691 25.83 -32.81 15.84
C ILE A 691 26.39 -31.70 16.74
N ARG A 692 26.17 -31.75 18.05
CA ARG A 692 26.67 -30.76 19.01
C ARG A 692 28.21 -30.71 18.97
N GLN A 693 28.89 -31.86 19.04
CA GLN A 693 30.35 -31.94 18.97
C GLN A 693 30.89 -31.39 17.63
N ALA A 694 30.27 -31.70 16.53
CA ALA A 694 30.64 -31.15 15.22
C ALA A 694 30.39 -29.61 15.13
N ALA A 695 29.31 -29.12 15.71
CA ALA A 695 28.99 -27.70 15.76
C ALA A 695 29.94 -26.89 16.66
N GLU A 696 30.40 -27.45 17.78
CA GLU A 696 31.43 -26.86 18.65
C GLU A 696 32.75 -26.62 17.90
N GLN A 697 33.10 -27.51 16.97
CA GLN A 697 34.33 -27.43 16.18
C GLN A 697 34.22 -26.50 14.96
N THR A 698 33.05 -26.45 14.33
CA THR A 698 32.86 -25.77 13.03
C THR A 698 32.05 -24.51 13.13
N GLY A 699 31.43 -24.20 14.29
CA GLY A 699 30.47 -23.10 14.50
C GLY A 699 29.06 -23.47 14.07
N VAL A 700 28.05 -22.72 14.60
CA VAL A 700 26.60 -22.94 14.38
C VAL A 700 25.99 -22.07 13.27
N GLU A 701 26.79 -21.28 12.58
CA GLU A 701 26.30 -20.32 11.61
C GLU A 701 25.95 -20.92 10.23
N ARG A 702 26.56 -22.04 9.87
CA ARG A 702 26.40 -22.73 8.56
C ARG A 702 26.25 -24.21 8.71
N LEU A 703 25.24 -24.80 8.06
CA LEU A 703 24.98 -26.26 8.15
C LEU A 703 26.00 -27.11 7.41
N LYS A 704 26.58 -26.59 6.31
CA LYS A 704 27.47 -27.34 5.43
C LYS A 704 28.77 -27.81 6.11
N PRO A 705 29.51 -26.98 6.88
CA PRO A 705 30.68 -27.42 7.61
C PRO A 705 30.37 -28.53 8.65
N ILE A 706 29.21 -28.46 9.30
CA ILE A 706 28.77 -29.49 10.26
C ILE A 706 28.45 -30.79 9.53
N PHE A 707 27.77 -30.72 8.40
CA PHE A 707 27.48 -31.90 7.57
C PHE A 707 28.75 -32.57 7.06
N GLU A 708 29.75 -31.77 6.63
CA GLU A 708 31.06 -32.28 6.20
C GLU A 708 31.85 -32.90 7.39
N ALA A 709 31.81 -32.29 8.57
CA ALA A 709 32.43 -32.85 9.79
C ALA A 709 31.78 -34.16 10.27
N LEU A 710 30.51 -34.35 9.94
CA LEU A 710 29.75 -35.58 10.19
C LEU A 710 29.87 -36.60 9.03
N GLU A 711 30.78 -36.37 8.08
CA GLU A 711 31.04 -37.24 6.92
C GLU A 711 29.77 -37.52 6.08
N GLY A 712 28.79 -36.62 6.10
CA GLY A 712 27.53 -36.75 5.37
C GLY A 712 26.58 -37.83 5.90
N THR A 713 26.83 -38.36 7.09
CA THR A 713 26.04 -39.47 7.68
C THR A 713 24.71 -39.01 8.30
N ILE A 714 24.53 -37.71 8.55
CA ILE A 714 23.34 -37.14 9.14
C ILE A 714 22.78 -36.09 8.17
N ASP A 715 21.49 -36.14 7.89
CA ASP A 715 20.84 -35.27 6.95
C ASP A 715 20.73 -33.79 7.44
N TYR A 716 20.59 -32.85 6.51
CA TYR A 716 20.48 -31.42 6.82
C TYR A 716 19.28 -31.05 7.67
N GLY A 717 18.18 -31.83 7.63
CA GLY A 717 16.98 -31.60 8.43
C GLY A 717 17.25 -31.76 9.91
N ARG A 718 17.86 -32.91 10.31
CA ARG A 718 18.25 -33.21 11.68
C ARG A 718 19.31 -32.25 12.20
N ILE A 719 20.31 -31.90 11.38
CA ILE A 719 21.32 -30.89 11.74
C ILE A 719 20.66 -29.55 12.06
N ARG A 720 19.70 -29.12 11.25
CA ARG A 720 18.98 -27.83 11.43
C ARG A 720 18.15 -27.81 12.71
N VAL A 721 17.45 -28.90 13.01
CA VAL A 721 16.65 -29.07 14.24
C VAL A 721 17.56 -28.99 15.47
N ALA A 722 18.66 -29.70 15.46
CA ALA A 722 19.64 -29.71 16.56
C ALA A 722 20.21 -28.29 16.79
N ILE A 723 20.58 -27.56 15.74
CA ILE A 723 21.10 -26.20 15.84
C ILE A 723 20.05 -25.23 16.39
N ALA A 724 18.78 -25.37 16.01
CA ALA A 724 17.70 -24.53 16.55
C ALA A 724 17.58 -24.73 18.09
N CYS A 725 17.62 -25.97 18.56
CA CYS A 725 17.62 -26.26 20.00
C CYS A 725 18.86 -25.72 20.72
N MET A 726 20.06 -25.89 20.13
CA MET A 726 21.29 -25.36 20.69
C MET A 726 21.31 -23.85 20.84
N LYS A 727 20.73 -23.11 19.86
CA LYS A 727 20.58 -21.64 19.91
C LYS A 727 19.67 -21.21 21.05
N ASN A 728 18.58 -21.91 21.30
CA ASN A 728 17.67 -21.62 22.40
C ASN A 728 18.30 -21.95 23.78
N ALA A 729 19.22 -22.93 23.85
CA ALA A 729 19.91 -23.32 25.06
C ALA A 729 21.11 -22.39 25.42
N ALA A 730 21.60 -21.57 24.48
CA ALA A 730 22.69 -20.65 24.73
C ALA A 730 22.19 -19.47 25.56
N PRO A 731 22.79 -19.13 26.75
CA PRO A 731 22.41 -17.91 27.47
C PRO A 731 22.72 -16.68 26.63
N GLU A 732 21.82 -15.67 26.65
CA GLU A 732 22.02 -14.35 26.01
C GLU A 732 23.37 -13.76 26.42
N ALA A 733 24.36 -13.88 25.55
CA ALA A 733 25.63 -13.21 25.72
C ALA A 733 25.38 -11.70 25.55
N ALA A 734 25.61 -10.94 26.61
CA ALA A 734 25.47 -9.49 26.67
C ALA A 734 26.03 -8.82 25.41
N GLN A 735 25.19 -8.04 24.75
CA GLN A 735 25.63 -7.09 23.72
C GLN A 735 26.59 -6.10 24.34
N PRO A 736 27.78 -5.86 23.79
CA PRO A 736 28.62 -4.75 24.25
C PRO A 736 27.98 -3.44 23.82
N GLY A 737 27.92 -2.48 24.80
CA GLY A 737 27.31 -1.16 24.72
C GLY A 737 27.88 -0.21 23.67
#